data_9dd65a1d48e91b7bed7bb8bba28b96b4
#
_entry.id   9dd65a1d48e91b7bed7bb8bba28b96b4
#
_cell.length_a   1.000
_cell.length_b   1.000
_cell.length_c   1.000
_cell.angle_alpha   90.00
_cell.angle_beta   90.00
_cell.angle_gamma   90.00
#
_symmetry.space_group_name_H-M   'P 1'
#
loop_
_entity.id
_entity.type
_entity.pdbx_description
1 polymer ?
#
loop_
_entity_poly.entity_id
_entity_poly.type
_entity_poly.pdbx_seq_one_letter_code
_entity_poly.pdbx_strand_id
1 'polypeptide(L)'
;MGPDAPDDAAEPDTDEATHLETSVGTRVDESPADPSPAGDALPGDALTGDLDAGTGAEAEPEVDEEAVARFEQRRRTIRTVVDVVVVGACVAFALWHLQPHLLLRDTTPAGGDMGAHVWGPAYLRDHLIPNGQLAGWSGAWYAGFPAYQFYMVLPSLMIVGLNAGLHGWAALIPAAVGLGGLACAVARWHDRRTRRWALVVAVIGLALVGLPYGVAFKLITVSGVATLPISAYAFGRLAGAKFPSPAVLSVATLPFLFYRGFTIYGGNIPSTLAGEFAFSISLSLALLYLGVVFKGLETGRYRALAALLLALTGLCHIIPAFWAIGATVVAIAVRFNFTRSRLDTGLPVLIGGLGAVVVGAGATVALGGAGATVGIGIAAIGALVLVAGLWLVSDSVRWMLPVGVVAGLLGAWWVGPFYLRTDYLNDMGWEKLPYPDEEKTRLAEWMQHLLPSETADVDLRWVFGLAVLGAALTIVLRMRLGIFLALTTVGVGVVFVVIPEGRLWNGRLLPFYYLTTMLLAALAVTELARAITLLVRDRRPAPAAAGVPVALGVLAAVIVVVGVPLGQLPLTEKVENGYTWPRFSPVQMRAEPASFIPSWARWNYSGYEGKDAYREYYDIVSRMREVGEQEGCGRAFWEYEKELDRYGTPMALMLLPHWTDGCIGSMEGLYFEASATTPFHFLTQVELSTAPSAAQRDLPYGGFDVTKGVDHLQMMGVKYYMATSDNAIAQARTNPELTEVASSGPWVVFEVADSEIVSPLENQPAVVTGIDDSQLSWVEEPHDESGRFGGPAVSWFTDPQQWDVPLASSGPDEWQRVEVGETPETQPLDPVEVSNIDVGDESISFDVDEVGVPVVVKVSYFPNWQVSGADGPYRVAPNFMVVVPTDTHVELTYGRTPVEYASYTATLLGIVGLILLARRPQMAFSGRGARRRADGDRGDGPIGGDDQGDPTSEADQADPTGETDGVNGDGGEADQEAPD
;
A
#
# COMPACT_ATOMS: atom_id res chain seq x y z
N MET A 1 19.02 2.75 6.07
CA MET A 1 20.27 3.47 5.68
C MET A 1 19.91 4.39 4.53
N GLY A 2 20.05 5.71 4.70
CA GLY A 2 19.85 6.67 3.63
C GLY A 2 21.10 6.73 2.75
N PRO A 3 20.96 6.84 1.41
CA PRO A 3 22.14 7.01 0.58
C PRO A 3 22.69 8.43 0.74
N ASP A 4 23.92 8.54 1.18
CA ASP A 4 24.72 9.75 1.03
C ASP A 4 25.03 9.95 -0.46
N ALA A 5 24.80 11.15 -0.96
CA ALA A 5 25.12 11.51 -2.33
C ALA A 5 26.65 11.65 -2.48
N PRO A 6 27.25 11.23 -3.61
CA PRO A 6 28.65 11.49 -3.86
C PRO A 6 28.86 12.96 -4.26
N ASP A 7 29.72 13.65 -3.55
CA ASP A 7 30.40 14.87 -3.96
C ASP A 7 31.54 14.50 -4.94
N ASP A 8 31.83 15.46 -5.81
CA ASP A 8 32.94 15.54 -6.76
C ASP A 8 32.76 14.92 -8.16
N ALA A 9 32.41 15.81 -9.08
CA ALA A 9 32.90 15.75 -10.45
C ALA A 9 33.28 17.16 -10.90
N ALA A 10 34.58 17.29 -11.18
CA ALA A 10 35.29 18.49 -11.60
C ALA A 10 34.71 19.08 -12.91
N GLU A 11 34.67 20.41 -12.94
CA GLU A 11 34.51 21.22 -14.13
C GLU A 11 35.77 21.15 -15.00
N PRO A 12 35.68 21.23 -16.32
CA PRO A 12 36.72 21.82 -17.14
C PRO A 12 36.37 23.22 -17.61
N ASP A 13 37.23 24.16 -17.30
CA ASP A 13 37.38 25.48 -17.91
C ASP A 13 37.34 25.45 -19.42
N THR A 14 36.60 26.37 -20.04
CA THR A 14 37.03 27.09 -21.27
C THR A 14 36.42 28.47 -21.33
N ASP A 15 37.29 29.46 -21.16
CA ASP A 15 37.12 30.84 -21.62
C ASP A 15 36.91 30.86 -23.15
N GLU A 16 36.00 31.71 -23.62
CA GLU A 16 36.27 32.66 -24.67
C GLU A 16 35.17 33.72 -24.78
N ALA A 17 35.63 34.93 -24.59
CA ALA A 17 34.87 36.17 -24.75
C ALA A 17 34.70 36.54 -26.23
N THR A 18 33.59 37.11 -26.64
CA THR A 18 33.57 38.17 -27.65
C THR A 18 32.42 39.09 -27.47
N HIS A 19 32.79 40.35 -27.30
CA HIS A 19 31.95 41.57 -27.34
C HIS A 19 31.23 41.73 -28.68
N LEU A 20 30.06 42.37 -28.66
CA LEU A 20 29.66 43.43 -29.57
C LEU A 20 28.49 44.22 -29.00
N GLU A 21 28.82 45.49 -28.70
CA GLU A 21 27.89 46.62 -28.44
C GLU A 21 27.19 47.03 -29.74
N THR A 22 26.00 47.61 -29.58
CA THR A 22 25.51 48.88 -30.21
C THR A 22 24.08 49.04 -29.76
N SER A 23 23.73 49.94 -28.91
CA SER A 23 23.52 51.39 -28.85
C SER A 23 22.31 51.90 -29.65
N VAL A 24 21.49 52.68 -28.87
CA VAL A 24 20.79 53.91 -29.19
C VAL A 24 19.36 53.88 -29.76
N GLY A 25 18.48 54.55 -29.03
CA GLY A 25 17.40 55.33 -29.57
C GLY A 25 16.22 55.65 -28.69
N THR A 26 16.39 56.62 -27.81
CA THR A 26 15.31 57.36 -27.12
C THR A 26 14.45 58.10 -28.14
N ARG A 27 13.12 58.18 -27.92
CA ARG A 27 12.36 59.46 -28.02
C ARG A 27 11.03 59.42 -27.32
N VAL A 28 10.86 60.39 -26.48
CA VAL A 28 9.70 60.97 -25.85
C VAL A 28 8.90 61.71 -26.90
N ASP A 29 7.57 61.76 -26.78
CA ASP A 29 6.71 62.94 -26.90
C ASP A 29 5.24 62.58 -26.72
N GLU A 30 4.66 63.09 -25.70
CA GLU A 30 3.69 64.17 -25.53
C GLU A 30 2.25 63.90 -25.93
N SER A 31 1.44 63.98 -24.91
CA SER A 31 -0.01 64.29 -24.93
C SER A 31 -0.31 65.68 -25.52
N PRO A 32 -1.56 65.91 -26.01
CA PRO A 32 -2.43 66.72 -25.15
C PRO A 32 -3.97 66.47 -25.26
N ALA A 33 -4.59 66.68 -24.08
CA ALA A 33 -5.72 67.46 -23.71
C ALA A 33 -7.08 67.41 -24.44
N ASP A 34 -8.04 67.22 -23.62
CA ASP A 34 -9.45 67.62 -23.49
C ASP A 34 -9.90 68.81 -24.25
N PRO A 35 -11.21 68.98 -24.61
CA PRO A 35 -12.11 69.67 -23.69
C PRO A 35 -13.60 69.30 -23.68
N SER A 36 -14.20 69.44 -22.53
CA SER A 36 -15.63 69.72 -22.34
C SER A 36 -15.93 71.13 -22.72
N PRO A 37 -17.21 71.49 -23.05
CA PRO A 37 -17.99 72.25 -22.07
C PRO A 37 -19.49 71.88 -21.99
N ALA A 38 -20.07 72.02 -20.82
CA ALA A 38 -21.04 72.95 -20.26
C ALA A 38 -22.24 73.33 -21.17
N GLY A 39 -23.43 73.29 -20.76
CA GLY A 39 -24.13 73.75 -19.59
C GLY A 39 -25.57 74.10 -19.97
N ASP A 40 -26.37 74.36 -19.01
CA ASP A 40 -27.64 75.12 -18.98
C ASP A 40 -28.93 74.24 -18.95
N ALA A 41 -29.60 74.26 -17.86
CA ALA A 41 -30.46 75.19 -17.14
C ALA A 41 -31.93 74.76 -17.15
N LEU A 42 -32.44 74.65 -15.95
CA LEU A 42 -33.85 74.62 -15.59
C LEU A 42 -34.66 75.84 -16.04
N PRO A 43 -35.99 75.78 -16.17
CA PRO A 43 -36.80 76.17 -15.01
C PRO A 43 -38.10 75.38 -14.73
N GLY A 44 -38.57 75.59 -13.54
CA GLY A 44 -39.64 75.08 -12.81
C GLY A 44 -41.04 75.56 -13.14
N ASP A 45 -41.91 75.06 -12.36
CA ASP A 45 -43.20 75.54 -11.86
C ASP A 45 -44.42 74.64 -12.17
N ALA A 46 -44.86 74.02 -11.16
CA ALA A 46 -46.00 74.27 -10.35
C ALA A 46 -47.32 73.55 -10.79
N LEU A 47 -47.94 73.00 -9.83
CA LEU A 47 -49.30 72.96 -9.41
C LEU A 47 -50.08 71.58 -9.54
N THR A 48 -50.28 71.03 -8.35
CA THR A 48 -51.53 70.51 -7.77
C THR A 48 -52.47 69.70 -8.66
N GLY A 49 -52.82 68.55 -8.15
CA GLY A 49 -54.08 67.91 -8.41
C GLY A 49 -54.12 66.36 -8.17
N ASP A 50 -54.82 66.12 -7.11
CA ASP A 50 -55.64 64.96 -6.80
C ASP A 50 -55.04 63.53 -6.57
N LEU A 51 -55.29 63.12 -5.35
CA LEU A 51 -55.29 61.77 -4.85
C LEU A 51 -56.25 60.84 -5.66
N ASP A 52 -55.68 59.86 -6.25
CA ASP A 52 -56.46 58.65 -6.50
C ASP A 52 -55.60 57.42 -6.18
N ALA A 53 -56.11 56.61 -5.25
CA ALA A 53 -55.49 55.39 -4.74
C ALA A 53 -55.62 54.28 -5.81
N GLY A 54 -54.59 54.12 -6.61
CA GLY A 54 -54.41 52.94 -7.51
C GLY A 54 -53.37 52.03 -6.90
N THR A 55 -53.81 50.95 -6.36
CA THR A 55 -52.95 49.81 -5.97
C THR A 55 -52.26 49.25 -7.21
N GLY A 56 -51.11 49.83 -7.54
CA GLY A 56 -50.14 49.19 -8.47
C GLY A 56 -49.44 48.05 -7.79
N ALA A 57 -49.92 46.82 -8.00
CA ALA A 57 -49.09 45.64 -7.76
C ALA A 57 -47.86 45.76 -8.67
N GLU A 58 -46.68 46.05 -8.06
CA GLU A 58 -45.41 45.81 -8.75
C GLU A 58 -45.38 44.36 -9.20
N ALA A 59 -45.52 44.12 -10.51
CA ALA A 59 -45.29 42.80 -11.08
C ALA A 59 -43.85 42.41 -10.74
N GLU A 60 -43.69 41.37 -9.93
CA GLU A 60 -42.37 40.72 -9.73
C GLU A 60 -41.79 40.43 -11.15
N PRO A 61 -40.52 40.72 -11.38
CA PRO A 61 -39.92 40.48 -12.67
C PRO A 61 -40.01 38.95 -12.95
N GLU A 62 -40.70 38.60 -14.03
CA GLU A 62 -40.82 37.25 -14.55
C GLU A 62 -39.38 36.69 -14.73
N VAL A 63 -38.98 35.75 -13.85
CA VAL A 63 -37.66 35.15 -13.88
C VAL A 63 -37.62 34.23 -15.07
N ASP A 64 -36.88 34.58 -16.14
CA ASP A 64 -36.63 33.72 -17.30
C ASP A 64 -36.01 32.41 -16.84
N GLU A 65 -36.82 31.40 -16.55
CA GLU A 65 -36.41 30.07 -16.08
C GLU A 65 -35.42 29.41 -17.05
N GLU A 66 -35.54 29.65 -18.36
CA GLU A 66 -34.58 29.16 -19.34
C GLU A 66 -33.24 29.88 -19.27
N ALA A 67 -33.20 31.18 -19.01
CA ALA A 67 -31.96 31.92 -18.81
C ALA A 67 -31.24 31.46 -17.51
N VAL A 68 -31.99 31.23 -16.45
CA VAL A 68 -31.48 30.64 -15.19
C VAL A 68 -30.94 29.23 -15.44
N ALA A 69 -31.66 28.37 -16.14
CA ALA A 69 -31.23 27.01 -16.48
C ALA A 69 -29.95 27.01 -17.35
N ARG A 70 -29.89 27.86 -18.38
CA ARG A 70 -28.70 28.07 -19.25
C ARG A 70 -27.49 28.57 -18.44
N PHE A 71 -27.70 29.50 -17.53
CA PHE A 71 -26.65 30.03 -16.63
C PHE A 71 -26.13 28.93 -15.70
N GLU A 72 -27.00 28.19 -15.05
CA GLU A 72 -26.60 27.05 -14.20
C GLU A 72 -25.88 25.94 -14.96
N GLN A 73 -26.32 25.61 -16.18
CA GLN A 73 -25.66 24.65 -17.03
C GLN A 73 -24.24 25.12 -17.41
N ARG A 74 -24.08 26.37 -17.86
CA ARG A 74 -22.77 26.95 -18.16
C ARG A 74 -21.86 26.94 -16.94
N ARG A 75 -22.38 27.24 -15.77
CA ARG A 75 -21.66 27.22 -14.51
C ARG A 75 -21.21 25.82 -14.13
N ARG A 76 -22.04 24.79 -14.32
CA ARG A 76 -21.70 23.38 -14.11
C ARG A 76 -20.59 22.94 -15.08
N THR A 77 -20.70 23.32 -16.33
CA THR A 77 -19.68 23.00 -17.34
C THR A 77 -18.33 23.63 -17.00
N ILE A 78 -18.28 24.91 -16.66
CA ILE A 78 -17.03 25.58 -16.25
C ILE A 78 -16.37 24.88 -15.05
N ARG A 79 -17.16 24.53 -14.01
CA ARG A 79 -16.62 23.81 -12.85
C ARG A 79 -16.04 22.47 -13.24
N THR A 80 -16.75 21.69 -14.05
CA THR A 80 -16.27 20.38 -14.50
C THR A 80 -14.99 20.51 -15.32
N VAL A 81 -14.90 21.51 -16.20
CA VAL A 81 -13.68 21.76 -16.99
C VAL A 81 -12.52 22.12 -16.07
N VAL A 82 -12.73 23.00 -15.09
CA VAL A 82 -11.68 23.37 -14.12
C VAL A 82 -11.26 22.17 -13.27
N ASP A 83 -12.20 21.38 -12.78
CA ASP A 83 -11.89 20.16 -12.02
C ASP A 83 -11.03 19.19 -12.86
N VAL A 84 -11.40 18.95 -14.12
CA VAL A 84 -10.64 18.07 -15.03
C VAL A 84 -9.24 18.63 -15.33
N VAL A 85 -9.15 19.94 -15.60
CA VAL A 85 -7.87 20.60 -15.87
C VAL A 85 -6.95 20.54 -14.65
N VAL A 86 -7.45 20.85 -13.45
CA VAL A 86 -6.65 20.84 -12.22
C VAL A 86 -6.17 19.42 -11.89
N VAL A 87 -7.08 18.45 -11.88
CA VAL A 87 -6.72 17.06 -11.58
C VAL A 87 -5.77 16.50 -12.65
N GLY A 88 -6.07 16.75 -13.94
CA GLY A 88 -5.22 16.33 -15.06
C GLY A 88 -3.82 16.96 -14.99
N ALA A 89 -3.73 18.22 -14.61
CA ALA A 89 -2.44 18.90 -14.42
C ALA A 89 -1.63 18.31 -13.26
N CYS A 90 -2.28 17.95 -12.14
CA CYS A 90 -1.59 17.27 -11.02
C CYS A 90 -1.01 15.91 -11.46
N VAL A 91 -1.80 15.11 -12.18
CA VAL A 91 -1.34 13.81 -12.71
C VAL A 91 -0.21 13.99 -13.72
N ALA A 92 -0.39 14.90 -14.67
CA ALA A 92 0.61 15.18 -15.69
C ALA A 92 1.92 15.70 -15.09
N PHE A 93 1.83 16.57 -14.06
CA PHE A 93 3.00 17.09 -13.35
C PHE A 93 3.77 15.97 -12.62
N ALA A 94 3.08 15.08 -11.90
CA ALA A 94 3.71 13.93 -11.24
C ALA A 94 4.39 13.01 -12.27
N LEU A 95 3.68 12.63 -13.34
CA LEU A 95 4.22 11.75 -14.39
C LEU A 95 5.38 12.38 -15.16
N TRP A 96 5.35 13.70 -15.36
CA TRP A 96 6.46 14.41 -16.03
C TRP A 96 7.78 14.24 -15.31
N HIS A 97 7.79 14.31 -13.98
CA HIS A 97 9.00 14.12 -13.15
C HIS A 97 9.46 12.66 -13.09
N LEU A 98 8.61 11.71 -13.46
CA LEU A 98 8.91 10.27 -13.50
C LEU A 98 9.45 9.80 -14.86
N GLN A 99 9.95 10.70 -15.71
CA GLN A 99 10.60 10.36 -16.99
C GLN A 99 9.71 9.50 -17.91
N PRO A 100 8.57 10.03 -18.43
CA PRO A 100 7.57 9.24 -19.16
C PRO A 100 8.11 8.49 -20.38
N HIS A 101 9.16 8.98 -21.02
CA HIS A 101 9.82 8.29 -22.14
C HIS A 101 10.55 7.00 -21.72
N LEU A 102 11.06 6.94 -20.46
CA LEU A 102 11.68 5.76 -19.89
C LEU A 102 10.65 4.75 -19.38
N LEU A 103 9.48 5.24 -18.95
CA LEU A 103 8.38 4.36 -18.53
C LEU A 103 7.89 3.48 -19.70
N LEU A 104 7.97 3.98 -20.93
CA LEU A 104 7.51 3.30 -22.15
C LEU A 104 8.63 2.54 -22.88
N ARG A 105 9.86 2.62 -22.41
CA ARG A 105 11.00 1.85 -22.93
C ARG A 105 11.03 0.48 -22.26
N ASP A 106 11.23 -0.57 -23.03
CA ASP A 106 11.39 -1.92 -22.48
C ASP A 106 12.81 -2.11 -21.93
N THR A 107 12.96 -1.82 -20.63
CA THR A 107 14.17 -2.04 -19.83
C THR A 107 13.77 -2.58 -18.48
N THR A 108 14.62 -3.41 -17.88
CA THR A 108 14.40 -4.02 -16.56
C THR A 108 14.64 -2.98 -15.46
N PRO A 109 13.62 -2.55 -14.70
CA PRO A 109 13.79 -1.53 -13.66
C PRO A 109 14.87 -1.90 -12.66
N ALA A 110 15.61 -0.89 -12.20
CA ALA A 110 16.67 -0.99 -11.20
C ALA A 110 16.39 -0.02 -10.05
N GLY A 111 17.30 0.08 -9.09
CA GLY A 111 17.29 1.04 -7.99
C GLY A 111 16.63 0.51 -6.73
N GLY A 112 17.38 0.45 -5.62
CA GLY A 112 16.90 -0.03 -4.33
C GLY A 112 16.18 -1.38 -4.45
N ASP A 113 15.14 -1.54 -3.65
CA ASP A 113 14.28 -2.73 -3.64
C ASP A 113 13.50 -2.90 -4.95
N MET A 114 13.25 -1.79 -5.68
CA MET A 114 12.50 -1.86 -6.96
C MET A 114 13.18 -2.80 -7.95
N GLY A 115 14.51 -2.82 -7.99
CA GLY A 115 15.26 -3.68 -8.88
C GLY A 115 15.06 -5.17 -8.58
N ALA A 116 15.04 -5.55 -7.31
CA ALA A 116 14.81 -6.92 -6.88
C ALA A 116 13.33 -7.36 -7.02
N HIS A 117 12.38 -6.44 -6.90
CA HIS A 117 10.95 -6.74 -7.13
C HIS A 117 10.63 -7.26 -8.53
N VAL A 118 11.54 -7.14 -9.48
CA VAL A 118 11.38 -7.68 -10.85
C VAL A 118 11.18 -9.19 -10.84
N TRP A 119 11.81 -9.92 -9.91
CA TRP A 119 11.71 -11.37 -9.81
C TRP A 119 10.27 -11.85 -9.56
N GLY A 120 9.59 -11.26 -8.57
CA GLY A 120 8.30 -11.77 -8.07
C GLY A 120 7.20 -11.91 -9.14
N PRO A 121 6.83 -10.84 -9.91
CA PRO A 121 5.81 -10.96 -10.95
C PRO A 121 6.20 -11.92 -12.08
N ALA A 122 7.51 -12.07 -12.38
CA ALA A 122 7.98 -13.04 -13.35
C ALA A 122 7.76 -14.47 -12.82
N TYR A 123 8.16 -14.76 -11.57
CA TYR A 123 7.92 -16.05 -10.93
C TYR A 123 6.43 -16.39 -10.84
N LEU A 124 5.59 -15.40 -10.50
CA LEU A 124 4.14 -15.58 -10.49
C LEU A 124 3.58 -15.96 -11.86
N ARG A 125 4.08 -15.32 -12.94
CA ARG A 125 3.65 -15.56 -14.33
C ARG A 125 4.08 -16.93 -14.83
N ASP A 126 5.35 -17.30 -14.58
CA ASP A 126 6.01 -18.41 -15.26
C ASP A 126 5.87 -19.73 -14.48
N HIS A 127 5.74 -19.67 -13.12
CA HIS A 127 5.69 -20.85 -12.25
C HIS A 127 4.35 -20.99 -11.53
N LEU A 128 3.86 -19.97 -10.80
CA LEU A 128 2.69 -20.15 -9.94
C LEU A 128 1.37 -20.21 -10.71
N ILE A 129 1.10 -19.25 -11.60
CA ILE A 129 -0.16 -19.19 -12.37
C ILE A 129 -0.36 -20.41 -13.26
N PRO A 130 0.64 -20.95 -13.99
CA PRO A 130 0.46 -22.18 -14.76
C PRO A 130 0.03 -23.37 -13.92
N ASN A 131 0.43 -23.45 -12.64
CA ASN A 131 0.05 -24.49 -11.69
C ASN A 131 -1.26 -24.15 -10.94
N GLY A 132 -1.97 -23.08 -11.31
CA GLY A 132 -3.22 -22.66 -10.67
C GLY A 132 -3.05 -22.12 -9.25
N GLN A 133 -1.87 -21.55 -8.95
CA GLN A 133 -1.51 -21.02 -7.66
C GLN A 133 -1.28 -19.51 -7.72
N LEU A 134 -1.47 -18.82 -6.59
CA LEU A 134 -1.13 -17.41 -6.40
C LEU A 134 -0.12 -17.19 -5.27
N ALA A 135 0.15 -18.23 -4.51
CA ALA A 135 1.20 -18.38 -3.51
C ALA A 135 1.65 -19.84 -3.53
N GLY A 136 2.94 -20.10 -3.32
CA GLY A 136 3.54 -21.42 -3.36
C GLY A 136 4.97 -21.38 -2.86
N TRP A 137 5.73 -22.47 -3.00
CA TRP A 137 7.13 -22.49 -2.61
C TRP A 137 8.05 -21.96 -3.71
N SER A 138 9.16 -21.39 -3.33
CA SER A 138 10.24 -21.03 -4.24
C SER A 138 11.60 -21.27 -3.60
N GLY A 139 12.46 -22.03 -4.28
CA GLY A 139 13.86 -22.23 -3.92
C GLY A 139 14.79 -21.09 -4.34
N ALA A 140 14.26 -20.02 -4.94
CA ALA A 140 15.06 -18.93 -5.53
C ALA A 140 15.89 -18.16 -4.51
N TRP A 141 15.41 -17.97 -3.29
CA TRP A 141 16.04 -17.20 -2.23
C TRP A 141 16.07 -17.94 -0.88
N TYR A 142 17.06 -17.65 -0.02
CA TYR A 142 17.18 -18.09 1.39
C TYR A 142 17.07 -19.59 1.65
N ALA A 143 17.55 -20.42 0.77
CA ALA A 143 17.33 -21.88 0.84
C ALA A 143 15.85 -22.28 0.72
N GLY A 144 15.02 -21.43 0.15
CA GLY A 144 13.59 -21.58 -0.07
C GLY A 144 12.72 -20.78 0.89
N PHE A 145 11.56 -20.35 0.39
CA PHE A 145 10.59 -19.56 1.17
C PHE A 145 9.18 -19.66 0.54
N PRO A 146 8.12 -19.38 1.31
CA PRO A 146 6.74 -19.41 0.83
C PRO A 146 6.43 -18.12 0.04
N ALA A 147 6.69 -18.16 -1.27
CA ALA A 147 6.50 -17.03 -2.17
C ALA A 147 5.05 -16.52 -2.16
N TYR A 148 4.84 -15.21 -1.99
CA TYR A 148 3.56 -14.54 -1.86
C TYR A 148 2.68 -14.95 -0.66
N GLN A 149 3.16 -15.79 0.25
CA GLN A 149 2.46 -16.09 1.50
C GLN A 149 2.41 -14.85 2.39
N PHE A 150 3.55 -14.18 2.55
CA PHE A 150 3.74 -13.01 3.42
C PHE A 150 3.92 -11.70 2.65
N TYR A 151 3.79 -11.73 1.32
CA TYR A 151 3.96 -10.56 0.47
C TYR A 151 2.73 -10.33 -0.41
N MET A 152 2.48 -9.06 -0.78
CA MET A 152 1.26 -8.63 -1.46
C MET A 152 1.26 -9.03 -2.93
N VAL A 153 0.32 -9.90 -3.31
CA VAL A 153 0.26 -10.48 -4.67
C VAL A 153 -0.44 -9.57 -5.70
N LEU A 154 -1.36 -8.69 -5.29
CA LEU A 154 -2.20 -7.94 -6.25
C LEU A 154 -1.41 -7.00 -7.17
N PRO A 155 -0.38 -6.25 -6.71
CA PRO A 155 0.46 -5.46 -7.63
C PRO A 155 1.15 -6.33 -8.69
N SER A 156 1.66 -7.51 -8.31
CA SER A 156 2.26 -8.47 -9.23
C SER A 156 1.26 -9.02 -10.24
N LEU A 157 0.03 -9.36 -9.80
CA LEU A 157 -1.07 -9.74 -10.70
C LEU A 157 -1.43 -8.63 -11.70
N MET A 158 -1.36 -7.36 -11.27
CA MET A 158 -1.58 -6.23 -12.18
C MET A 158 -0.47 -6.14 -13.23
N ILE A 159 0.79 -6.37 -12.86
CA ILE A 159 1.93 -6.41 -13.79
C ILE A 159 1.76 -7.56 -14.79
N VAL A 160 1.49 -8.78 -14.29
CA VAL A 160 1.23 -9.96 -15.13
C VAL A 160 0.03 -9.72 -16.05
N GLY A 161 -1.05 -9.12 -15.53
CA GLY A 161 -2.24 -8.80 -16.31
C GLY A 161 -1.98 -7.82 -17.46
N LEU A 162 -1.09 -6.82 -17.27
CA LEU A 162 -0.69 -5.92 -18.35
C LEU A 162 0.30 -6.57 -19.32
N ASN A 163 1.12 -7.49 -18.83
CA ASN A 163 2.04 -8.25 -19.67
C ASN A 163 1.32 -9.36 -20.45
N ALA A 164 0.24 -9.94 -19.90
CA ALA A 164 -0.56 -10.96 -20.57
C ALA A 164 -1.26 -10.37 -21.81
N GLY A 165 -1.32 -11.14 -22.89
CA GLY A 165 -2.01 -10.74 -24.11
C GLY A 165 -1.19 -10.97 -25.37
N LEU A 166 -1.58 -10.32 -26.46
CA LEU A 166 -0.91 -10.44 -27.73
C LEU A 166 0.21 -9.41 -27.85
N HIS A 167 1.39 -9.85 -28.26
CA HIS A 167 2.59 -9.02 -28.43
C HIS A 167 2.94 -8.81 -29.92
N GLY A 168 3.78 -7.82 -30.20
CA GLY A 168 4.28 -7.55 -31.53
C GLY A 168 3.15 -7.25 -32.55
N TRP A 169 3.22 -7.86 -33.74
CA TRP A 169 2.24 -7.65 -34.81
C TRP A 169 0.85 -8.14 -34.45
N ALA A 170 0.74 -9.20 -33.64
CA ALA A 170 -0.56 -9.75 -33.22
C ALA A 170 -1.34 -8.77 -32.34
N ALA A 171 -0.67 -7.88 -31.64
CA ALA A 171 -1.28 -6.87 -30.77
C ALA A 171 -1.98 -5.74 -31.57
N LEU A 172 -1.63 -5.53 -32.84
CA LEU A 172 -2.19 -4.42 -33.63
C LEU A 172 -3.68 -4.53 -33.84
N ILE A 173 -4.23 -5.74 -34.01
CA ILE A 173 -5.65 -5.96 -34.23
C ILE A 173 -6.45 -5.57 -32.97
N PRO A 174 -6.19 -6.14 -31.77
CA PRO A 174 -6.91 -5.75 -30.56
C PRO A 174 -6.67 -4.29 -30.20
N ALA A 175 -5.48 -3.73 -30.46
CA ALA A 175 -5.22 -2.31 -30.25
C ALA A 175 -6.13 -1.44 -31.16
N ALA A 176 -6.24 -1.76 -32.44
CA ALA A 176 -7.10 -1.04 -33.36
C ALA A 176 -8.58 -1.15 -32.96
N VAL A 177 -9.03 -2.33 -32.55
CA VAL A 177 -10.39 -2.57 -32.03
C VAL A 177 -10.65 -1.75 -30.77
N GLY A 178 -9.70 -1.75 -29.84
CA GLY A 178 -9.80 -1.01 -28.60
C GLY A 178 -9.86 0.51 -28.81
N LEU A 179 -8.94 1.05 -29.62
CA LEU A 179 -8.92 2.48 -29.97
C LEU A 179 -10.16 2.89 -30.78
N GLY A 180 -10.61 2.03 -31.70
CA GLY A 180 -11.86 2.24 -32.45
C GLY A 180 -13.09 2.26 -31.54
N GLY A 181 -13.14 1.38 -30.54
CA GLY A 181 -14.15 1.39 -29.49
C GLY A 181 -14.13 2.69 -28.67
N LEU A 182 -12.96 3.17 -28.29
CA LEU A 182 -12.80 4.44 -27.55
C LEU A 182 -13.27 5.63 -28.41
N ALA A 183 -12.84 5.70 -29.65
CA ALA A 183 -13.27 6.74 -30.60
C ALA A 183 -14.80 6.73 -30.80
N CYS A 184 -15.39 5.55 -30.93
CA CYS A 184 -16.86 5.40 -31.03
C CYS A 184 -17.57 5.85 -29.75
N ALA A 185 -17.02 5.53 -28.56
CA ALA A 185 -17.58 5.97 -27.29
C ALA A 185 -17.56 7.50 -27.13
N VAL A 186 -16.51 8.16 -27.62
CA VAL A 186 -16.40 9.62 -27.65
C VAL A 186 -17.38 10.21 -28.68
N ALA A 187 -17.42 9.69 -29.91
CA ALA A 187 -18.29 10.17 -30.95
C ALA A 187 -19.79 10.01 -30.60
N ARG A 188 -20.14 8.97 -29.85
CA ARG A 188 -21.50 8.65 -29.40
C ARG A 188 -21.76 9.02 -27.94
N TRP A 189 -21.16 10.10 -27.46
CA TRP A 189 -21.26 10.53 -26.05
C TRP A 189 -22.68 10.67 -25.52
N HIS A 190 -23.61 11.14 -26.34
CA HIS A 190 -25.01 11.36 -25.99
C HIS A 190 -25.87 10.07 -25.99
N ASP A 191 -25.49 9.04 -26.75
CA ASP A 191 -26.16 7.75 -26.72
C ASP A 191 -25.59 6.82 -25.67
N ARG A 192 -26.23 6.73 -24.50
CA ARG A 192 -25.78 5.94 -23.35
C ARG A 192 -25.60 4.45 -23.67
N ARG A 193 -26.42 3.87 -24.57
CA ARG A 193 -26.35 2.44 -24.86
C ARG A 193 -25.15 2.13 -25.75
N THR A 194 -25.03 2.84 -26.88
CA THR A 194 -23.86 2.68 -27.78
C THR A 194 -22.55 3.00 -27.09
N ARG A 195 -22.50 4.09 -26.32
CA ARG A 195 -21.30 4.44 -25.54
C ARG A 195 -20.89 3.33 -24.58
N ARG A 196 -21.82 2.70 -23.86
CA ARG A 196 -21.49 1.60 -22.94
C ARG A 196 -20.87 0.42 -23.65
N TRP A 197 -21.48 -0.02 -24.77
CA TRP A 197 -20.95 -1.12 -25.56
C TRP A 197 -19.61 -0.78 -26.23
N ALA A 198 -19.46 0.44 -26.74
CA ALA A 198 -18.22 0.92 -27.30
C ALA A 198 -17.09 0.96 -26.23
N LEU A 199 -17.39 1.36 -24.98
CA LEU A 199 -16.45 1.28 -23.87
C LEU A 199 -16.10 -0.16 -23.50
N VAL A 200 -17.04 -1.09 -23.52
CA VAL A 200 -16.78 -2.52 -23.29
C VAL A 200 -15.84 -3.07 -24.36
N VAL A 201 -16.11 -2.78 -25.64
CA VAL A 201 -15.24 -3.17 -26.76
C VAL A 201 -13.84 -2.53 -26.63
N ALA A 202 -13.78 -1.25 -26.24
CA ALA A 202 -12.52 -0.57 -25.99
C ALA A 202 -11.70 -1.24 -24.88
N VAL A 203 -12.34 -1.53 -23.75
CA VAL A 203 -11.67 -2.20 -22.61
C VAL A 203 -11.19 -3.60 -22.99
N ILE A 204 -12.05 -4.40 -23.63
CA ILE A 204 -11.66 -5.77 -24.05
C ILE A 204 -10.53 -5.70 -25.09
N GLY A 205 -10.65 -4.84 -26.11
CA GLY A 205 -9.62 -4.71 -27.14
C GLY A 205 -8.28 -4.27 -26.55
N LEU A 206 -8.26 -3.28 -25.66
CA LEU A 206 -7.03 -2.83 -25.03
C LEU A 206 -6.47 -3.85 -24.02
N ALA A 207 -7.33 -4.58 -23.31
CA ALA A 207 -6.91 -5.63 -22.39
C ALA A 207 -6.28 -6.86 -23.08
N LEU A 208 -6.54 -7.05 -24.38
CA LEU A 208 -5.89 -8.11 -25.18
C LEU A 208 -4.52 -7.70 -25.73
N VAL A 209 -4.08 -6.46 -25.52
CA VAL A 209 -2.75 -5.99 -25.91
C VAL A 209 -1.79 -6.25 -24.77
N GLY A 210 -0.85 -7.19 -24.96
CA GLY A 210 0.23 -7.44 -24.02
C GLY A 210 1.30 -6.34 -24.12
N LEU A 211 1.67 -5.77 -22.98
CA LEU A 211 2.80 -4.84 -22.89
C LEU A 211 4.09 -5.62 -22.62
N PRO A 212 5.25 -5.18 -23.12
CA PRO A 212 6.53 -5.71 -22.68
C PRO A 212 6.66 -5.71 -21.17
N TYR A 213 7.35 -6.70 -20.60
CA TYR A 213 7.39 -6.90 -19.15
C TYR A 213 7.91 -5.67 -18.39
N GLY A 214 9.03 -5.11 -18.81
CA GLY A 214 9.61 -3.91 -18.20
C GLY A 214 8.68 -2.69 -18.27
N VAL A 215 7.91 -2.53 -19.35
CA VAL A 215 6.90 -1.47 -19.49
C VAL A 215 5.72 -1.71 -18.56
N ALA A 216 5.17 -2.94 -18.51
CA ALA A 216 4.07 -3.31 -17.64
C ALA A 216 4.43 -3.06 -16.17
N PHE A 217 5.62 -3.48 -15.77
CA PHE A 217 6.15 -3.28 -14.42
C PHE A 217 6.20 -1.78 -14.07
N LYS A 218 6.88 -0.96 -14.89
CA LYS A 218 7.03 0.49 -14.63
C LYS A 218 5.69 1.23 -14.58
N LEU A 219 4.74 0.88 -15.44
CA LEU A 219 3.41 1.50 -15.41
C LEU A 219 2.63 1.19 -14.13
N ILE A 220 2.77 -0.02 -13.60
CA ILE A 220 2.13 -0.36 -12.32
C ILE A 220 2.83 0.34 -11.16
N THR A 221 4.18 0.40 -11.14
CA THR A 221 4.89 1.08 -10.05
C THR A 221 4.51 2.55 -9.92
N VAL A 222 4.27 3.27 -11.01
CA VAL A 222 3.86 4.68 -10.95
C VAL A 222 2.36 4.89 -10.79
N SER A 223 1.54 3.83 -10.92
CA SER A 223 0.07 3.95 -10.92
C SER A 223 -0.49 4.53 -9.63
N GLY A 224 0.09 4.17 -8.46
CA GLY A 224 -0.33 4.68 -7.16
C GLY A 224 -0.18 6.19 -7.05
N VAL A 225 1.01 6.71 -7.35
CA VAL A 225 1.31 8.14 -7.29
C VAL A 225 0.55 8.94 -8.37
N ALA A 226 0.32 8.36 -9.54
CA ALA A 226 -0.48 8.98 -10.61
C ALA A 226 -1.97 9.06 -10.26
N THR A 227 -2.51 8.06 -9.55
CA THR A 227 -3.95 8.01 -9.20
C THR A 227 -4.28 8.72 -7.89
N LEU A 228 -3.31 9.00 -7.00
CA LEU A 228 -3.55 9.66 -5.72
C LEU A 228 -4.25 11.02 -5.86
N PRO A 229 -3.88 11.93 -6.80
CA PRO A 229 -4.61 13.18 -7.04
C PRO A 229 -6.06 12.95 -7.44
N ILE A 230 -6.33 11.93 -8.25
CA ILE A 230 -7.69 11.54 -8.68
C ILE A 230 -8.50 11.05 -7.48
N SER A 231 -7.90 10.20 -6.65
CA SER A 231 -8.52 9.65 -5.44
C SER A 231 -8.82 10.73 -4.40
N ALA A 232 -7.94 11.71 -4.22
CA ALA A 232 -8.17 12.87 -3.35
C ALA A 232 -9.32 13.75 -3.84
N TYR A 233 -9.39 14.03 -5.14
CA TYR A 233 -10.53 14.71 -5.76
C TYR A 233 -11.84 13.93 -5.53
N ALA A 234 -11.82 12.62 -5.85
CA ALA A 234 -12.98 11.75 -5.67
C ALA A 234 -13.43 11.68 -4.20
N PHE A 235 -12.48 11.56 -3.26
CA PHE A 235 -12.74 11.60 -1.83
C PHE A 235 -13.46 12.89 -1.44
N GLY A 236 -12.94 14.07 -1.83
CA GLY A 236 -13.57 15.35 -1.54
C GLY A 236 -14.99 15.45 -2.12
N ARG A 237 -15.20 15.02 -3.38
CA ARG A 237 -16.50 15.02 -4.05
C ARG A 237 -17.52 14.10 -3.39
N LEU A 238 -17.11 12.88 -3.09
CA LEU A 238 -17.96 11.86 -2.47
C LEU A 238 -18.29 12.19 -1.01
N ALA A 239 -17.35 12.81 -0.29
CA ALA A 239 -17.56 13.30 1.07
C ALA A 239 -18.46 14.55 1.14
N GLY A 240 -18.80 15.16 0.01
CA GLY A 240 -19.73 16.27 -0.11
C GLY A 240 -19.09 17.66 -0.03
N ALA A 241 -17.77 17.76 -0.24
CA ALA A 241 -17.10 19.05 -0.36
C ALA A 241 -17.60 19.83 -1.58
N LYS A 242 -17.72 21.16 -1.41
CA LYS A 242 -18.19 22.06 -2.46
C LYS A 242 -17.01 22.59 -3.26
N PHE A 243 -17.25 22.89 -4.54
CA PHE A 243 -16.25 23.55 -5.39
C PHE A 243 -15.75 24.87 -4.73
N PRO A 244 -14.43 25.16 -4.70
CA PRO A 244 -13.33 24.46 -5.37
C PRO A 244 -12.62 23.35 -4.52
N SER A 245 -13.08 23.08 -3.29
CA SER A 245 -12.35 22.23 -2.33
C SER A 245 -11.94 20.85 -2.90
N PRO A 246 -12.75 20.09 -3.69
CA PRO A 246 -12.29 18.81 -4.24
C PRO A 246 -11.07 18.96 -5.16
N ALA A 247 -11.04 20.01 -6.02
CA ALA A 247 -9.90 20.28 -6.88
C ALA A 247 -8.65 20.67 -6.07
N VAL A 248 -8.80 21.47 -5.01
CA VAL A 248 -7.68 21.88 -4.14
C VAL A 248 -7.18 20.72 -3.30
N LEU A 249 -8.04 19.79 -2.87
CA LEU A 249 -7.62 18.54 -2.24
C LEU A 249 -6.75 17.67 -3.17
N SER A 250 -7.06 17.64 -4.48
CA SER A 250 -6.18 17.00 -5.48
C SER A 250 -4.82 17.68 -5.55
N VAL A 251 -4.77 19.03 -5.55
CA VAL A 251 -3.51 19.77 -5.56
C VAL A 251 -2.69 19.52 -4.29
N ALA A 252 -3.33 19.38 -3.14
CA ALA A 252 -2.66 19.09 -1.87
C ALA A 252 -1.91 17.75 -1.83
N THR A 253 -2.18 16.87 -2.78
CA THR A 253 -1.37 15.62 -2.90
C THR A 253 0.02 15.88 -3.48
N LEU A 254 0.24 16.96 -4.23
CA LEU A 254 1.55 17.25 -4.82
C LEU A 254 2.63 17.52 -3.77
N PRO A 255 2.46 18.42 -2.77
CA PRO A 255 3.47 18.58 -1.74
C PRO A 255 3.71 17.29 -0.93
N PHE A 256 2.72 16.41 -0.77
CA PHE A 256 2.92 15.09 -0.19
C PHE A 256 3.73 14.18 -1.12
N LEU A 257 3.37 14.09 -2.40
CA LEU A 257 4.07 13.23 -3.37
C LEU A 257 5.53 13.62 -3.57
N PHE A 258 5.83 14.91 -3.51
CA PHE A 258 7.19 15.45 -3.69
C PHE A 258 7.93 15.69 -2.37
N TYR A 259 7.36 15.28 -1.23
CA TYR A 259 8.00 15.43 0.06
C TYR A 259 9.20 14.48 0.19
N ARG A 260 10.35 15.03 0.59
CA ARG A 260 11.64 14.33 0.66
C ARG A 260 12.08 13.99 2.08
N GLY A 261 11.36 14.48 3.09
CA GLY A 261 11.66 14.22 4.50
C GLY A 261 11.62 12.74 4.89
N PHE A 262 11.18 11.88 3.96
CA PHE A 262 11.29 10.43 4.08
C PHE A 262 11.33 9.77 2.70
N THR A 263 12.08 8.67 2.60
CA THR A 263 12.28 7.94 1.34
C THR A 263 11.82 6.48 1.36
N ILE A 264 11.49 5.94 2.56
CA ILE A 264 11.13 4.54 2.73
C ILE A 264 9.86 4.31 3.57
N TYR A 265 9.13 5.38 3.99
CA TYR A 265 7.92 5.19 4.82
C TYR A 265 6.69 4.78 4.00
N GLY A 266 6.69 5.03 2.69
CA GLY A 266 5.62 4.69 1.76
C GLY A 266 4.80 5.89 1.28
N GLY A 267 4.12 5.74 0.17
CA GLY A 267 3.07 6.62 -0.35
C GLY A 267 3.50 7.83 -1.15
N ASN A 268 4.69 8.40 -0.98
CA ASN A 268 5.24 9.48 -1.77
C ASN A 268 6.07 8.96 -2.98
N ILE A 269 6.56 9.86 -3.83
CA ILE A 269 7.37 9.48 -4.99
C ILE A 269 8.72 8.88 -4.57
N PRO A 270 9.49 9.48 -3.63
CA PRO A 270 10.74 8.88 -3.17
C PRO A 270 10.57 7.45 -2.66
N SER A 271 9.60 7.19 -1.78
CA SER A 271 9.34 5.82 -1.30
C SER A 271 8.89 4.86 -2.42
N THR A 272 8.11 5.37 -3.40
CA THR A 272 7.73 4.58 -4.57
C THR A 272 8.94 4.18 -5.41
N LEU A 273 9.92 5.08 -5.57
CA LEU A 273 11.17 4.82 -6.28
C LEU A 273 12.11 3.91 -5.49
N ALA A 274 12.07 3.94 -4.16
CA ALA A 274 12.79 3.01 -3.32
C ALA A 274 12.27 1.56 -3.42
N GLY A 275 10.99 1.35 -3.84
CA GLY A 275 10.38 0.02 -3.98
C GLY A 275 8.97 -0.07 -3.38
N GLU A 276 8.53 0.91 -2.61
CA GLU A 276 7.25 0.92 -1.88
C GLU A 276 6.03 1.26 -2.76
N PHE A 277 6.03 0.82 -4.03
CA PHE A 277 4.96 1.14 -4.98
C PHE A 277 3.62 0.47 -4.60
N ALA A 278 3.66 -0.73 -4.00
CA ALA A 278 2.48 -1.42 -3.50
C ALA A 278 1.73 -0.58 -2.46
N PHE A 279 2.47 0.06 -1.53
CA PHE A 279 1.92 1.00 -0.56
C PHE A 279 1.23 2.19 -1.22
N SER A 280 1.86 2.78 -2.25
CA SER A 280 1.33 3.93 -2.98
C SER A 280 0.02 3.62 -3.70
N ILE A 281 -0.11 2.43 -4.32
CA ILE A 281 -1.34 1.95 -4.95
C ILE A 281 -2.43 1.78 -3.88
N SER A 282 -2.10 1.10 -2.79
CA SER A 282 -3.00 0.85 -1.68
C SER A 282 -3.51 2.15 -1.04
N LEU A 283 -2.63 3.14 -0.82
CA LEU A 283 -3.00 4.46 -0.27
C LEU A 283 -4.00 5.20 -1.17
N SER A 284 -3.78 5.15 -2.48
CA SER A 284 -4.70 5.75 -3.47
C SER A 284 -6.08 5.09 -3.42
N LEU A 285 -6.13 3.74 -3.35
CA LEU A 285 -7.37 2.97 -3.20
C LEU A 285 -8.05 3.25 -1.86
N ALA A 286 -7.30 3.33 -0.76
CA ALA A 286 -7.82 3.64 0.57
C ALA A 286 -8.53 4.99 0.61
N LEU A 287 -7.95 6.02 -0.02
CA LEU A 287 -8.55 7.35 -0.07
C LEU A 287 -9.85 7.36 -0.90
N LEU A 288 -9.87 6.65 -2.03
CA LEU A 288 -11.09 6.44 -2.83
C LEU A 288 -12.17 5.68 -2.04
N TYR A 289 -11.77 4.60 -1.35
CA TYR A 289 -12.63 3.83 -0.46
C TYR A 289 -13.29 4.71 0.60
N LEU A 290 -12.52 5.54 1.30
CA LEU A 290 -13.04 6.47 2.31
C LEU A 290 -14.07 7.44 1.70
N GLY A 291 -13.85 7.93 0.47
CA GLY A 291 -14.84 8.71 -0.26
C GLY A 291 -16.15 7.95 -0.48
N VAL A 292 -16.06 6.68 -0.90
CA VAL A 292 -17.23 5.81 -1.09
C VAL A 292 -17.94 5.52 0.23
N VAL A 293 -17.20 5.34 1.34
CA VAL A 293 -17.76 5.19 2.70
C VAL A 293 -18.55 6.45 3.08
N PHE A 294 -17.99 7.65 2.93
CA PHE A 294 -18.68 8.90 3.20
C PHE A 294 -19.98 9.02 2.43
N LYS A 295 -19.95 8.70 1.12
CA LYS A 295 -21.16 8.72 0.27
C LYS A 295 -22.14 7.62 0.64
N GLY A 296 -21.64 6.45 0.98
CA GLY A 296 -22.44 5.31 1.42
C GLY A 296 -23.19 5.58 2.73
N LEU A 297 -22.49 6.12 3.74
CA LEU A 297 -23.09 6.55 5.01
C LEU A 297 -24.06 7.73 4.83
N GLU A 298 -23.96 8.49 3.76
CA GLU A 298 -24.93 9.52 3.41
C GLU A 298 -26.17 8.97 2.74
N THR A 299 -26.01 8.05 1.78
CA THR A 299 -27.10 7.65 0.86
C THR A 299 -27.67 6.25 1.11
N GLY A 300 -26.99 5.43 1.92
CA GLY A 300 -27.29 4.00 2.08
C GLY A 300 -26.88 3.12 0.90
N ARG A 301 -26.17 3.68 -0.13
CA ARG A 301 -25.76 3.00 -1.36
C ARG A 301 -24.29 2.57 -1.31
N TYR A 302 -23.80 1.92 -2.35
CA TYR A 302 -22.39 1.62 -2.63
C TYR A 302 -21.73 0.60 -1.71
N ARG A 303 -22.49 -0.26 -0.99
CA ARG A 303 -21.91 -1.27 -0.08
C ARG A 303 -20.97 -2.25 -0.78
N ALA A 304 -21.38 -2.79 -1.93
CA ALA A 304 -20.54 -3.71 -2.71
C ALA A 304 -19.23 -3.05 -3.19
N LEU A 305 -19.31 -1.80 -3.70
CA LEU A 305 -18.11 -1.07 -4.12
C LEU A 305 -17.18 -0.78 -2.94
N ALA A 306 -17.71 -0.41 -1.78
CA ALA A 306 -16.91 -0.19 -0.58
C ALA A 306 -16.22 -1.49 -0.12
N ALA A 307 -16.93 -2.63 -0.12
CA ALA A 307 -16.33 -3.92 0.23
C ALA A 307 -15.22 -4.33 -0.75
N LEU A 308 -15.45 -4.16 -2.04
CA LEU A 308 -14.46 -4.45 -3.08
C LEU A 308 -13.22 -3.56 -2.93
N LEU A 309 -13.39 -2.24 -2.77
CA LEU A 309 -12.26 -1.31 -2.63
C LEU A 309 -11.44 -1.59 -1.37
N LEU A 310 -12.08 -1.93 -0.23
CA LEU A 310 -11.35 -2.28 0.98
C LEU A 310 -10.56 -3.58 0.81
N ALA A 311 -11.15 -4.60 0.19
CA ALA A 311 -10.44 -5.85 -0.12
C ALA A 311 -9.23 -5.60 -1.05
N LEU A 312 -9.42 -4.84 -2.13
CA LEU A 312 -8.33 -4.49 -3.06
C LEU A 312 -7.23 -3.66 -2.36
N THR A 313 -7.61 -2.75 -1.44
CA THR A 313 -6.64 -2.00 -0.62
C THR A 313 -5.76 -2.95 0.17
N GLY A 314 -6.35 -3.94 0.88
CA GLY A 314 -5.60 -4.92 1.68
C GLY A 314 -4.72 -5.84 0.83
N LEU A 315 -5.22 -6.30 -0.31
CA LEU A 315 -4.47 -7.16 -1.24
C LEU A 315 -3.33 -6.41 -1.96
N CYS A 316 -3.36 -5.06 -2.02
CA CYS A 316 -2.23 -4.26 -2.48
C CYS A 316 -1.19 -4.03 -1.38
N HIS A 317 -1.63 -3.68 -0.16
CA HIS A 317 -0.75 -3.48 0.99
C HIS A 317 -1.56 -3.39 2.28
N ILE A 318 -1.14 -4.16 3.31
CA ILE A 318 -1.90 -4.32 4.54
C ILE A 318 -1.94 -3.04 5.40
N ILE A 319 -0.86 -2.25 5.44
CA ILE A 319 -0.74 -1.05 6.30
C ILE A 319 -1.75 0.04 5.91
N PRO A 320 -1.88 0.46 4.62
CA PRO A 320 -2.95 1.38 4.23
C PRO A 320 -4.36 0.83 4.46
N ALA A 321 -4.56 -0.50 4.44
CA ALA A 321 -5.85 -1.11 4.79
C ALA A 321 -6.15 -0.95 6.28
N PHE A 322 -5.19 -1.14 7.18
CA PHE A 322 -5.36 -0.87 8.62
C PHE A 322 -5.72 0.59 8.87
N TRP A 323 -5.01 1.53 8.22
CA TRP A 323 -5.37 2.94 8.28
C TRP A 323 -6.80 3.19 7.78
N ALA A 324 -7.20 2.61 6.64
CA ALA A 324 -8.54 2.76 6.07
C ALA A 324 -9.63 2.22 7.02
N ILE A 325 -9.37 1.10 7.72
CA ILE A 325 -10.26 0.53 8.74
C ILE A 325 -10.39 1.49 9.94
N GLY A 326 -9.26 1.97 10.48
CA GLY A 326 -9.25 2.94 11.59
C GLY A 326 -9.95 4.25 11.22
N ALA A 327 -9.67 4.79 10.03
CA ALA A 327 -10.33 5.98 9.49
C ALA A 327 -11.84 5.75 9.27
N THR A 328 -12.26 4.52 8.94
CA THR A 328 -13.69 4.18 8.84
C THR A 328 -14.40 4.27 10.18
N VAL A 329 -13.76 3.85 11.29
CA VAL A 329 -14.30 4.03 12.63
C VAL A 329 -14.53 5.51 12.93
N VAL A 330 -13.56 6.38 12.60
CA VAL A 330 -13.70 7.84 12.72
C VAL A 330 -14.83 8.36 11.82
N ALA A 331 -14.96 7.88 10.58
CA ALA A 331 -16.04 8.28 9.67
C ALA A 331 -17.43 7.90 10.21
N ILE A 332 -17.56 6.70 10.80
CA ILE A 332 -18.78 6.26 11.50
C ILE A 332 -19.08 7.20 12.68
N ALA A 333 -18.09 7.53 13.51
CA ALA A 333 -18.27 8.41 14.67
C ALA A 333 -18.75 9.81 14.25
N VAL A 334 -18.12 10.41 13.22
CA VAL A 334 -18.50 11.74 12.67
C VAL A 334 -19.89 11.74 12.00
N ARG A 335 -20.32 10.59 11.50
CA ARG A 335 -21.64 10.42 10.85
C ARG A 335 -22.59 9.53 11.65
N PHE A 336 -22.34 9.35 12.93
CA PHE A 336 -23.16 8.48 13.79
C PHE A 336 -24.61 8.93 13.82
N ASN A 337 -25.53 8.00 13.59
CA ASN A 337 -26.99 8.23 13.64
C ASN A 337 -27.62 7.24 14.61
N PHE A 338 -28.19 7.74 15.70
CA PHE A 338 -29.04 6.92 16.60
C PHE A 338 -30.38 6.62 15.95
N THR A 339 -30.75 5.36 15.96
CA THR A 339 -32.06 4.89 15.56
C THR A 339 -32.97 4.90 16.79
N ARG A 340 -33.69 6.02 17.02
CA ARG A 340 -34.50 6.24 18.24
C ARG A 340 -35.47 5.10 18.51
N SER A 341 -36.07 4.48 17.48
CA SER A 341 -37.06 3.40 17.65
C SER A 341 -36.48 2.08 18.16
N ARG A 342 -35.16 1.98 18.34
CA ARG A 342 -34.46 0.76 18.78
C ARG A 342 -33.51 1.00 19.95
N LEU A 343 -33.56 2.21 20.55
CA LEU A 343 -32.75 2.53 21.73
C LEU A 343 -33.14 1.68 22.92
N ASP A 344 -34.40 1.40 23.09
CA ASP A 344 -34.91 0.63 24.26
C ASP A 344 -34.35 -0.81 24.26
N THR A 345 -34.15 -1.40 23.09
CA THR A 345 -33.59 -2.77 22.96
C THR A 345 -32.09 -2.80 22.80
N GLY A 346 -31.49 -1.83 22.13
CA GLY A 346 -30.08 -1.83 21.80
C GLY A 346 -29.19 -1.18 22.86
N LEU A 347 -29.66 -0.22 23.62
CA LEU A 347 -28.86 0.47 24.63
C LEU A 347 -28.45 -0.46 25.80
N PRO A 348 -29.33 -1.33 26.36
CA PRO A 348 -28.88 -2.31 27.34
C PRO A 348 -27.82 -3.27 26.82
N VAL A 349 -27.96 -3.74 25.58
CA VAL A 349 -26.96 -4.62 24.91
C VAL A 349 -25.63 -3.91 24.76
N LEU A 350 -25.63 -2.64 24.35
CA LEU A 350 -24.44 -1.82 24.19
C LEU A 350 -23.73 -1.58 25.54
N ILE A 351 -24.48 -1.23 26.59
CA ILE A 351 -23.92 -1.02 27.94
C ILE A 351 -23.38 -2.34 28.50
N GLY A 352 -24.12 -3.45 28.35
CA GLY A 352 -23.67 -4.77 28.77
C GLY A 352 -22.39 -5.22 28.07
N GLY A 353 -22.29 -5.00 26.73
CA GLY A 353 -21.09 -5.28 25.94
C GLY A 353 -19.90 -4.44 26.39
N LEU A 354 -20.08 -3.12 26.59
CA LEU A 354 -19.03 -2.24 27.08
C LEU A 354 -18.55 -2.65 28.48
N GLY A 355 -19.48 -2.97 29.37
CA GLY A 355 -19.18 -3.46 30.72
C GLY A 355 -18.34 -4.74 30.68
N ALA A 356 -18.71 -5.70 29.82
CA ALA A 356 -17.96 -6.95 29.65
C ALA A 356 -16.56 -6.74 29.08
N VAL A 357 -16.37 -5.80 28.12
CA VAL A 357 -15.04 -5.43 27.63
C VAL A 357 -14.18 -4.85 28.76
N VAL A 358 -14.71 -3.92 29.55
CA VAL A 358 -13.97 -3.28 30.64
C VAL A 358 -13.60 -4.31 31.73
N VAL A 359 -14.56 -5.18 32.11
CA VAL A 359 -14.30 -6.24 33.11
C VAL A 359 -13.28 -7.25 32.60
N GLY A 360 -13.40 -7.67 31.33
CA GLY A 360 -12.48 -8.62 30.73
C GLY A 360 -11.05 -8.05 30.62
N ALA A 361 -10.91 -6.79 30.16
CA ALA A 361 -9.61 -6.11 30.11
C ALA A 361 -9.02 -5.92 31.51
N GLY A 362 -9.82 -5.55 32.50
CA GLY A 362 -9.38 -5.46 33.89
C GLY A 362 -8.92 -6.80 34.46
N ALA A 363 -9.64 -7.88 34.17
CA ALA A 363 -9.27 -9.24 34.57
C ALA A 363 -7.96 -9.71 33.91
N THR A 364 -7.74 -9.40 32.63
CA THR A 364 -6.50 -9.70 31.90
C THR A 364 -5.30 -9.07 32.60
N VAL A 365 -5.41 -7.79 32.98
CA VAL A 365 -4.34 -7.06 33.66
C VAL A 365 -4.12 -7.52 35.10
N ALA A 366 -5.23 -7.86 35.82
CA ALA A 366 -5.15 -8.12 37.26
C ALA A 366 -4.75 -9.56 37.64
N LEU A 367 -5.07 -10.56 36.79
CA LEU A 367 -5.00 -11.97 37.19
C LEU A 367 -3.77 -12.72 36.67
N GLY A 368 -3.13 -12.26 35.58
CA GLY A 368 -2.00 -12.98 34.98
C GLY A 368 -2.26 -14.43 34.58
N GLY A 369 -1.34 -15.09 33.87
CA GLY A 369 -1.42 -16.51 33.52
C GLY A 369 -2.79 -16.99 32.96
N ALA A 370 -3.33 -18.10 33.46
CA ALA A 370 -4.64 -18.63 33.06
C ALA A 370 -5.80 -17.66 33.28
N GLY A 371 -5.69 -16.76 34.26
CA GLY A 371 -6.68 -15.71 34.50
C GLY A 371 -6.71 -14.66 33.40
N ALA A 372 -5.57 -14.32 32.80
CA ALA A 372 -5.49 -13.42 31.65
C ALA A 372 -6.23 -14.01 30.43
N THR A 373 -6.10 -15.29 30.14
CA THR A 373 -6.81 -15.98 29.05
C THR A 373 -8.32 -15.87 29.22
N VAL A 374 -8.82 -16.09 30.45
CA VAL A 374 -10.26 -15.93 30.79
C VAL A 374 -10.68 -14.45 30.60
N GLY A 375 -9.84 -13.49 31.04
CA GLY A 375 -10.08 -12.07 30.87
C GLY A 375 -10.19 -11.68 29.39
N ILE A 376 -9.29 -12.17 28.54
CA ILE A 376 -9.32 -11.98 27.06
C ILE A 376 -10.61 -12.56 26.48
N GLY A 377 -11.02 -13.77 26.91
CA GLY A 377 -12.27 -14.39 26.46
C GLY A 377 -13.50 -13.55 26.81
N ILE A 378 -13.58 -13.02 28.02
CA ILE A 378 -14.66 -12.12 28.45
C ILE A 378 -14.66 -10.82 27.64
N ALA A 379 -13.50 -10.22 27.42
CA ALA A 379 -13.36 -9.01 26.62
C ALA A 379 -13.79 -9.24 25.16
N ALA A 380 -13.43 -10.38 24.57
CA ALA A 380 -13.82 -10.75 23.22
C ALA A 380 -15.34 -10.94 23.08
N ILE A 381 -15.98 -11.64 24.00
CA ILE A 381 -17.44 -11.80 24.06
C ILE A 381 -18.09 -10.43 24.24
N GLY A 382 -17.56 -9.60 25.15
CA GLY A 382 -18.01 -8.23 25.40
C GLY A 382 -17.95 -7.37 24.12
N ALA A 383 -16.88 -7.49 23.35
CA ALA A 383 -16.72 -6.79 22.07
C ALA A 383 -17.77 -7.23 21.02
N LEU A 384 -18.06 -8.53 20.92
CA LEU A 384 -19.12 -9.04 20.04
C LEU A 384 -20.50 -8.50 20.47
N VAL A 385 -20.81 -8.49 21.78
CA VAL A 385 -22.06 -7.93 22.32
C VAL A 385 -22.13 -6.42 22.08
N LEU A 386 -21.01 -5.69 22.24
CA LEU A 386 -20.91 -4.26 21.93
C LEU A 386 -21.22 -3.98 20.46
N VAL A 387 -20.62 -4.75 19.53
CA VAL A 387 -20.88 -4.65 18.09
C VAL A 387 -22.37 -4.93 17.80
N ALA A 388 -22.96 -5.94 18.44
CA ALA A 388 -24.38 -6.24 18.31
C ALA A 388 -25.24 -5.07 18.81
N GLY A 389 -24.90 -4.45 19.95
CA GLY A 389 -25.55 -3.26 20.46
C GLY A 389 -25.45 -2.07 19.49
N LEU A 390 -24.25 -1.80 18.97
CA LEU A 390 -24.02 -0.77 17.96
C LEU A 390 -24.82 -1.05 16.68
N TRP A 391 -24.90 -2.31 16.24
CA TRP A 391 -25.74 -2.74 15.12
C TRP A 391 -27.23 -2.43 15.37
N LEU A 392 -27.71 -2.65 16.56
CA LEU A 392 -29.12 -2.36 16.92
C LEU A 392 -29.43 -0.86 16.93
N VAL A 393 -28.52 -0.02 17.44
CA VAL A 393 -28.74 1.41 17.63
C VAL A 393 -28.30 2.31 16.49
N SER A 394 -27.47 1.84 15.54
CA SER A 394 -26.88 2.69 14.50
C SER A 394 -27.07 2.17 13.10
N ASP A 395 -27.69 2.99 12.23
CA ASP A 395 -27.79 2.70 10.79
C ASP A 395 -26.42 2.74 10.10
N SER A 396 -25.46 3.54 10.60
CA SER A 396 -24.10 3.62 10.07
C SER A 396 -23.36 2.30 10.28
N VAL A 397 -23.49 1.69 11.46
CA VAL A 397 -22.90 0.38 11.75
C VAL A 397 -23.57 -0.72 10.93
N ARG A 398 -24.90 -0.70 10.77
CA ARG A 398 -25.61 -1.65 9.88
C ARG A 398 -25.22 -1.54 8.42
N TRP A 399 -24.85 -0.36 7.97
CA TRP A 399 -24.33 -0.19 6.61
C TRP A 399 -22.94 -0.77 6.50
N MET A 400 -22.06 -0.50 7.50
CA MET A 400 -20.62 -0.79 7.42
C MET A 400 -20.27 -2.24 7.78
N LEU A 401 -20.89 -2.86 8.77
CA LEU A 401 -20.51 -4.19 9.23
C LEU A 401 -20.53 -5.26 8.10
N PRO A 402 -21.61 -5.36 7.26
CA PRO A 402 -21.59 -6.27 6.13
C PRO A 402 -20.51 -5.92 5.08
N VAL A 403 -20.16 -4.64 4.94
CA VAL A 403 -19.08 -4.19 4.06
C VAL A 403 -17.74 -4.72 4.56
N GLY A 404 -17.44 -4.55 5.85
CA GLY A 404 -16.22 -5.03 6.46
C GLY A 404 -16.09 -6.57 6.42
N VAL A 405 -17.17 -7.27 6.76
CA VAL A 405 -17.21 -8.75 6.70
C VAL A 405 -16.96 -9.25 5.28
N VAL A 406 -17.67 -8.71 4.28
CA VAL A 406 -17.49 -9.12 2.89
C VAL A 406 -16.09 -8.76 2.38
N ALA A 407 -15.54 -7.61 2.77
CA ALA A 407 -14.18 -7.24 2.40
C ALA A 407 -13.13 -8.20 2.99
N GLY A 408 -13.27 -8.54 4.27
CA GLY A 408 -12.39 -9.53 4.92
C GLY A 408 -12.51 -10.91 4.27
N LEU A 409 -13.72 -11.37 3.98
CA LEU A 409 -13.95 -12.63 3.29
C LEU A 409 -13.36 -12.64 1.86
N LEU A 410 -13.47 -11.53 1.11
CA LEU A 410 -12.88 -11.44 -0.23
C LEU A 410 -11.34 -11.55 -0.22
N GLY A 411 -10.70 -11.04 0.83
CA GLY A 411 -9.25 -11.15 1.01
C GLY A 411 -8.80 -12.41 1.75
N ALA A 412 -9.72 -13.25 2.24
CA ALA A 412 -9.42 -14.35 3.15
C ALA A 412 -8.43 -15.38 2.58
N TRP A 413 -8.46 -15.63 1.27
CA TRP A 413 -7.56 -16.57 0.59
C TRP A 413 -6.07 -16.25 0.80
N TRP A 414 -5.74 -14.97 1.03
CA TRP A 414 -4.40 -14.50 1.31
C TRP A 414 -4.22 -14.09 2.78
N VAL A 415 -5.16 -13.30 3.35
CA VAL A 415 -5.08 -12.82 4.73
C VAL A 415 -5.19 -13.96 5.75
N GLY A 416 -5.96 -15.01 5.43
CA GLY A 416 -6.13 -16.18 6.33
C GLY A 416 -4.81 -16.94 6.55
N PRO A 417 -4.18 -17.46 5.48
CA PRO A 417 -2.87 -18.08 5.59
C PRO A 417 -1.80 -17.12 6.14
N PHE A 418 -1.77 -15.86 5.69
CA PHE A 418 -0.86 -14.86 6.23
C PHE A 418 -0.96 -14.78 7.76
N TYR A 419 -2.17 -14.57 8.29
CA TYR A 419 -2.37 -14.36 9.73
C TYR A 419 -2.11 -15.64 10.55
N LEU A 420 -2.54 -16.81 10.06
CA LEU A 420 -2.40 -18.07 10.79
C LEU A 420 -0.97 -18.66 10.72
N ARG A 421 -0.09 -18.06 9.91
CA ARG A 421 1.32 -18.45 9.77
C ARG A 421 2.30 -17.34 10.19
N THR A 422 1.80 -16.29 10.87
CA THR A 422 2.66 -15.19 11.36
C THR A 422 3.78 -15.66 12.28
N ASP A 423 3.64 -16.82 12.91
CA ASP A 423 4.66 -17.41 13.78
C ASP A 423 5.95 -17.79 13.03
N TYR A 424 5.89 -17.90 11.70
CA TYR A 424 7.05 -18.18 10.83
C TYR A 424 7.62 -16.95 10.12
N LEU A 425 7.13 -15.73 10.42
CA LEU A 425 7.71 -14.50 9.93
C LEU A 425 9.01 -14.19 10.67
N ASN A 426 10.05 -13.84 9.91
CA ASN A 426 11.26 -13.28 10.47
C ASN A 426 11.03 -11.83 10.93
N ASP A 427 11.64 -11.42 12.04
CA ASP A 427 11.63 -10.04 12.53
C ASP A 427 12.98 -9.36 12.21
N MET A 428 12.94 -8.30 11.43
CA MET A 428 14.14 -7.55 11.05
C MET A 428 14.67 -6.61 12.17
N GLY A 429 13.97 -6.56 13.30
CA GLY A 429 14.37 -5.71 14.42
C GLY A 429 14.23 -4.21 14.15
N TRP A 430 13.22 -3.78 13.38
CA TRP A 430 13.01 -2.38 13.05
C TRP A 430 12.83 -1.52 14.30
N GLU A 431 13.78 -0.63 14.56
CA GLU A 431 13.70 0.32 15.66
C GLU A 431 12.51 1.27 15.54
N LYS A 432 11.86 1.49 16.67
CA LYS A 432 10.80 2.48 16.77
C LYS A 432 11.34 3.90 16.67
N LEU A 433 10.79 4.70 15.78
CA LEU A 433 11.08 6.14 15.72
C LEU A 433 10.39 6.88 16.89
N PRO A 434 11.01 7.93 17.45
CA PRO A 434 12.38 8.38 17.21
C PRO A 434 13.37 7.43 17.86
N TYR A 435 14.55 7.31 17.27
CA TYR A 435 15.65 6.56 17.89
C TYR A 435 15.99 7.19 19.26
N PRO A 436 16.17 6.39 20.30
CA PRO A 436 16.43 6.91 21.63
C PRO A 436 17.74 7.72 21.63
N ASP A 437 17.61 9.00 21.97
CA ASP A 437 18.73 9.88 22.25
C ASP A 437 18.71 10.15 23.78
N GLU A 438 19.72 9.69 24.50
CA GLU A 438 19.74 9.70 25.98
C GLU A 438 19.62 11.11 26.60
N GLU A 439 19.89 12.16 25.80
CA GLU A 439 19.88 13.55 26.29
C GLU A 439 18.54 14.29 26.06
N LYS A 440 17.60 13.72 25.31
CA LYS A 440 16.33 14.39 24.95
C LYS A 440 15.12 13.80 25.68
N THR A 441 14.20 14.66 26.06
CA THR A 441 12.91 14.20 26.61
C THR A 441 12.07 13.56 25.50
N ARG A 442 11.49 12.39 25.74
CA ARG A 442 10.65 11.64 24.78
C ARG A 442 9.64 12.49 24.00
N LEU A 443 9.08 13.53 24.64
CA LEU A 443 8.12 14.41 23.96
C LEU A 443 8.78 15.27 22.87
N ALA A 444 10.00 15.76 23.09
CA ALA A 444 10.72 16.57 22.09
C ALA A 444 11.12 15.74 20.86
N GLU A 445 11.50 14.46 21.06
CA GLU A 445 11.86 13.52 20.01
C GLU A 445 10.68 13.18 19.10
N TRP A 446 9.52 12.93 19.71
CA TRP A 446 8.30 12.64 18.96
C TRP A 446 7.81 13.84 18.15
N MET A 447 7.99 15.04 18.70
CA MET A 447 7.66 16.27 18.01
C MET A 447 8.54 16.52 16.77
N GLN A 448 9.75 15.93 16.67
CA GLN A 448 10.58 16.04 15.46
C GLN A 448 9.94 15.38 14.23
N HIS A 449 9.21 14.27 14.43
CA HIS A 449 8.52 13.58 13.33
C HIS A 449 7.09 14.08 13.08
N LEU A 450 6.41 14.59 14.10
CA LEU A 450 5.04 15.08 14.01
C LEU A 450 4.94 16.57 13.70
N LEU A 451 5.93 17.37 14.12
CA LEU A 451 6.02 18.76 13.71
C LEU A 451 7.08 18.92 12.62
N PRO A 452 6.87 19.84 11.69
CA PRO A 452 7.88 20.15 10.67
C PRO A 452 9.18 20.59 11.36
N SER A 453 10.24 19.79 11.21
CA SER A 453 11.55 20.08 11.77
C SER A 453 12.38 20.93 10.81
N GLU A 454 13.44 21.57 11.34
CA GLU A 454 14.41 22.35 10.54
C GLU A 454 15.24 21.48 9.57
N THR A 455 15.16 20.15 9.72
CA THR A 455 15.88 19.15 8.91
C THR A 455 15.15 18.78 7.62
N ALA A 456 13.87 19.19 7.45
CA ALA A 456 13.14 18.93 6.23
C ALA A 456 13.57 19.95 5.13
N ASP A 457 13.82 19.45 3.91
CA ASP A 457 14.27 20.27 2.75
C ASP A 457 13.30 21.34 2.31
N VAL A 458 12.05 21.24 2.74
CA VAL A 458 11.03 22.28 2.59
C VAL A 458 10.48 22.58 3.96
N ASP A 459 10.54 23.85 4.38
CA ASP A 459 9.93 24.27 5.64
C ASP A 459 8.40 24.13 5.56
N LEU A 460 7.88 23.01 6.09
CA LEU A 460 6.46 22.71 6.15
C LEU A 460 5.74 23.38 7.33
N ARG A 461 6.43 24.19 8.17
CA ARG A 461 5.82 24.83 9.35
C ARG A 461 4.59 25.64 8.98
N TRP A 462 4.62 26.35 7.86
CA TRP A 462 3.47 27.12 7.37
C TRP A 462 2.31 26.21 6.90
N VAL A 463 2.59 25.04 6.29
CA VAL A 463 1.56 24.04 5.92
C VAL A 463 0.90 23.49 7.17
N PHE A 464 1.70 23.17 8.19
CA PHE A 464 1.18 22.73 9.48
C PHE A 464 0.32 23.81 10.15
N GLY A 465 0.76 25.07 10.14
CA GLY A 465 -0.04 26.21 10.62
C GLY A 465 -1.38 26.33 9.89
N LEU A 466 -1.37 26.16 8.55
CA LEU A 466 -2.61 26.11 7.76
C LEU A 466 -3.48 24.88 8.11
N ALA A 467 -2.89 23.73 8.39
CA ALA A 467 -3.64 22.54 8.80
C ALA A 467 -4.33 22.73 10.15
N VAL A 468 -3.63 23.31 11.13
CA VAL A 468 -4.21 23.68 12.44
C VAL A 468 -5.37 24.68 12.25
N LEU A 469 -5.17 25.70 11.42
CA LEU A 469 -6.22 26.63 11.06
C LEU A 469 -7.40 25.91 10.37
N GLY A 470 -7.12 24.98 9.45
CA GLY A 470 -8.13 24.16 8.78
C GLY A 470 -8.91 23.31 9.75
N ALA A 471 -8.25 22.68 10.71
CA ALA A 471 -8.91 21.93 11.77
C ALA A 471 -9.82 22.84 12.61
N ALA A 472 -9.32 24.01 13.04
CA ALA A 472 -10.09 24.97 13.82
C ALA A 472 -11.33 25.49 13.04
N LEU A 473 -11.13 25.91 11.79
CA LEU A 473 -12.23 26.39 10.93
C LEU A 473 -13.28 25.31 10.71
N THR A 474 -12.87 24.06 10.47
CA THR A 474 -13.80 22.96 10.21
C THR A 474 -14.61 22.58 11.46
N ILE A 475 -14.04 22.71 12.65
CA ILE A 475 -14.76 22.52 13.93
C ILE A 475 -15.79 23.65 14.11
N VAL A 476 -15.38 24.90 13.95
CA VAL A 476 -16.26 26.09 14.09
C VAL A 476 -17.40 26.04 13.06
N LEU A 477 -17.10 25.73 11.82
CA LEU A 477 -18.06 25.63 10.71
C LEU A 477 -18.82 24.27 10.71
N ARG A 478 -18.52 23.39 11.65
CA ARG A 478 -19.13 22.05 11.78
C ARG A 478 -19.04 21.22 10.47
N MET A 479 -17.91 21.31 9.79
CA MET A 479 -17.66 20.60 8.54
C MET A 479 -17.23 19.16 8.82
N ARG A 480 -18.10 18.18 8.52
CA ARG A 480 -17.86 16.77 8.82
C ARG A 480 -16.57 16.22 8.20
N LEU A 481 -16.26 16.63 6.96
CA LEU A 481 -15.02 16.19 6.30
C LEU A 481 -13.76 16.66 7.03
N GLY A 482 -13.73 17.94 7.42
CA GLY A 482 -12.55 18.49 8.10
C GLY A 482 -12.43 17.95 9.55
N ILE A 483 -13.55 17.78 10.27
CA ILE A 483 -13.53 17.12 11.58
C ILE A 483 -12.99 15.68 11.46
N PHE A 484 -13.40 14.94 10.42
CA PHE A 484 -12.89 13.61 10.13
C PHE A 484 -11.38 13.64 9.91
N LEU A 485 -10.88 14.53 9.03
CA LEU A 485 -9.45 14.66 8.76
C LEU A 485 -8.66 15.03 10.02
N ALA A 486 -9.15 15.98 10.81
CA ALA A 486 -8.50 16.39 12.06
C ALA A 486 -8.41 15.25 13.07
N LEU A 487 -9.52 14.50 13.28
CA LEU A 487 -9.51 13.34 14.17
C LEU A 487 -8.61 12.21 13.66
N THR A 488 -8.58 11.99 12.35
CA THR A 488 -7.70 10.97 11.75
C THR A 488 -6.25 11.37 11.88
N THR A 489 -5.88 12.63 11.62
CA THR A 489 -4.51 13.14 11.80
C THR A 489 -4.03 12.96 13.24
N VAL A 490 -4.84 13.42 14.21
CA VAL A 490 -4.51 13.27 15.64
C VAL A 490 -4.43 11.79 16.02
N GLY A 491 -5.40 10.97 15.56
CA GLY A 491 -5.43 9.54 15.84
C GLY A 491 -4.19 8.81 15.33
N VAL A 492 -3.76 9.09 14.10
CA VAL A 492 -2.52 8.53 13.54
C VAL A 492 -1.30 8.98 14.34
N GLY A 493 -1.21 10.27 14.71
CA GLY A 493 -0.14 10.78 15.55
C GLY A 493 -0.09 10.09 16.91
N VAL A 494 -1.24 9.84 17.54
CA VAL A 494 -1.30 9.08 18.80
C VAL A 494 -0.85 7.64 18.61
N VAL A 495 -1.31 6.94 17.57
CA VAL A 495 -0.91 5.55 17.30
C VAL A 495 0.59 5.48 17.02
N PHE A 496 1.16 6.40 16.23
CA PHE A 496 2.59 6.49 15.98
C PHE A 496 3.41 6.52 17.29
N VAL A 497 2.88 7.24 18.28
CA VAL A 497 3.51 7.41 19.58
C VAL A 497 3.37 6.17 20.46
N VAL A 498 2.16 5.57 20.55
CA VAL A 498 1.86 4.52 21.53
C VAL A 498 2.08 3.10 21.03
N ILE A 499 2.19 2.89 19.70
CA ILE A 499 2.41 1.55 19.16
C ILE A 499 3.69 0.96 19.74
N PRO A 500 3.67 -0.28 20.26
CA PRO A 500 4.89 -0.92 20.76
C PRO A 500 5.88 -1.17 19.63
N GLU A 501 7.13 -1.39 19.99
CA GLU A 501 8.13 -1.94 19.08
C GLU A 501 7.75 -3.35 18.65
N GLY A 502 8.07 -3.74 17.43
CA GLY A 502 7.74 -5.03 16.86
C GLY A 502 7.76 -5.01 15.34
N ARG A 503 7.24 -6.05 14.71
CA ARG A 503 7.24 -6.26 13.25
C ARG A 503 6.62 -5.14 12.43
N LEU A 504 5.74 -4.31 13.02
CA LEU A 504 5.17 -3.13 12.37
C LEU A 504 5.96 -1.88 12.74
N TRP A 505 6.85 -1.46 11.84
CA TRP A 505 7.60 -0.22 12.01
C TRP A 505 6.68 1.01 12.04
N ASN A 506 6.76 1.82 13.11
CA ASN A 506 5.88 2.98 13.29
C ASN A 506 6.11 4.07 12.24
N GLY A 507 7.27 4.16 11.60
CA GLY A 507 7.54 5.06 10.48
C GLY A 507 6.54 4.93 9.33
N ARG A 508 5.99 3.72 9.11
CA ARG A 508 4.97 3.44 8.10
C ARG A 508 3.62 4.12 8.37
N LEU A 509 3.41 4.73 9.56
CA LEU A 509 2.21 5.49 9.89
C LEU A 509 2.31 6.97 9.47
N LEU A 510 3.52 7.53 9.36
CA LEU A 510 3.74 8.93 9.05
C LEU A 510 3.17 9.40 7.70
N PRO A 511 3.16 8.59 6.60
CA PRO A 511 2.52 8.98 5.35
C PRO A 511 1.06 9.40 5.50
N PHE A 512 0.30 8.71 6.37
CA PHE A 512 -1.11 9.05 6.62
C PHE A 512 -1.25 10.36 7.39
N TYR A 513 -0.36 10.60 8.35
CA TYR A 513 -0.29 11.84 9.11
C TYR A 513 -0.01 13.04 8.19
N TYR A 514 1.02 12.95 7.34
CA TYR A 514 1.39 14.01 6.42
C TYR A 514 0.31 14.24 5.35
N LEU A 515 -0.22 13.19 4.74
CA LEU A 515 -1.29 13.33 3.74
C LEU A 515 -2.52 14.02 4.34
N THR A 516 -3.01 13.59 5.50
CA THR A 516 -4.19 14.21 6.13
C THR A 516 -3.93 15.64 6.58
N THR A 517 -2.70 15.96 7.01
CA THR A 517 -2.25 17.33 7.31
C THR A 517 -2.31 18.24 6.07
N MET A 518 -1.80 17.77 4.91
CA MET A 518 -1.87 18.51 3.63
C MET A 518 -3.32 18.73 3.19
N LEU A 519 -4.19 17.72 3.35
CA LEU A 519 -5.60 17.85 3.02
C LEU A 519 -6.34 18.84 3.96
N LEU A 520 -5.98 18.92 5.24
CA LEU A 520 -6.50 19.95 6.17
C LEU A 520 -6.05 21.36 5.78
N ALA A 521 -4.78 21.52 5.41
CA ALA A 521 -4.26 22.80 4.91
C ALA A 521 -5.02 23.26 3.65
N ALA A 522 -5.34 22.36 2.73
CA ALA A 522 -6.16 22.65 1.55
C ALA A 522 -7.57 23.13 1.92
N LEU A 523 -8.20 22.55 2.94
CA LEU A 523 -9.49 23.03 3.44
C LEU A 523 -9.39 24.43 4.06
N ALA A 524 -8.30 24.74 4.79
CA ALA A 524 -8.08 26.09 5.30
C ALA A 524 -8.04 27.11 4.16
N VAL A 525 -7.24 26.87 3.12
CA VAL A 525 -7.10 27.75 1.97
C VAL A 525 -8.46 27.99 1.28
N THR A 526 -9.24 26.93 1.08
CA THR A 526 -10.54 27.06 0.40
C THR A 526 -11.59 27.78 1.24
N GLU A 527 -11.63 27.57 2.56
CA GLU A 527 -12.57 28.25 3.45
C GLU A 527 -12.16 29.71 3.72
N LEU A 528 -10.86 30.00 3.81
CA LEU A 528 -10.37 31.39 3.87
C LEU A 528 -10.72 32.16 2.60
N ALA A 529 -10.47 31.59 1.42
CA ALA A 529 -10.83 32.21 0.15
C ALA A 529 -12.34 32.46 0.04
N ARG A 530 -13.14 31.53 0.55
CA ARG A 530 -14.60 31.69 0.64
C ARG A 530 -15.00 32.83 1.59
N ALA A 531 -14.38 32.91 2.78
CA ALA A 531 -14.64 33.95 3.75
C ALA A 531 -14.27 35.31 3.19
N ILE A 532 -13.09 35.46 2.57
CA ILE A 532 -12.64 36.69 1.90
C ILE A 532 -13.65 37.09 0.81
N THR A 533 -14.10 36.15 -0.02
CA THR A 533 -15.08 36.43 -1.07
C THR A 533 -16.39 36.94 -0.50
N LEU A 534 -16.85 36.40 0.64
CA LEU A 534 -18.06 36.89 1.32
C LEU A 534 -17.90 38.27 1.94
N LEU A 535 -16.69 38.61 2.40
CA LEU A 535 -16.40 39.95 3.00
C LEU A 535 -16.27 41.02 1.92
N VAL A 536 -15.66 40.72 0.76
CA VAL A 536 -15.39 41.69 -0.30
C VAL A 536 -16.61 42.00 -1.16
N ARG A 537 -17.55 41.05 -1.30
CA ARG A 537 -18.77 41.22 -2.11
C ARG A 537 -19.99 41.38 -1.22
N ASP A 538 -20.45 42.61 -1.11
CA ASP A 538 -21.68 42.98 -0.41
C ASP A 538 -22.88 42.16 -0.95
N ARG A 539 -23.37 41.22 -0.17
CA ARG A 539 -24.69 40.53 -0.20
C ARG A 539 -25.15 39.69 -1.40
N ARG A 540 -24.41 39.55 -2.51
CA ARG A 540 -24.78 38.57 -3.55
C ARG A 540 -23.60 37.68 -3.96
N PRO A 541 -23.56 36.44 -3.46
CA PRO A 541 -22.46 35.54 -3.83
C PRO A 541 -22.67 35.03 -5.24
N ALA A 542 -21.74 35.31 -6.16
CA ALA A 542 -21.45 34.48 -7.27
C ALA A 542 -20.32 33.53 -6.86
N PRO A 543 -20.58 32.49 -5.99
CA PRO A 543 -19.50 31.69 -5.37
C PRO A 543 -18.72 30.85 -6.37
N ALA A 544 -19.20 30.73 -7.62
CA ALA A 544 -18.49 30.00 -8.67
C ALA A 544 -17.38 30.82 -9.34
N ALA A 545 -17.57 32.12 -9.47
CA ALA A 545 -16.58 32.98 -10.15
C ALA A 545 -15.30 33.16 -9.32
N ALA A 546 -15.41 33.09 -7.98
CA ALA A 546 -14.24 33.19 -7.09
C ALA A 546 -13.52 31.82 -6.91
N GLY A 547 -14.22 30.70 -7.05
CA GLY A 547 -13.62 29.35 -6.86
C GLY A 547 -12.68 28.95 -8.00
N VAL A 548 -12.90 29.43 -9.23
CA VAL A 548 -12.00 29.16 -10.37
C VAL A 548 -10.60 29.74 -10.15
N PRO A 549 -10.44 31.05 -9.86
CA PRO A 549 -9.10 31.57 -9.58
C PRO A 549 -8.44 30.97 -8.35
N VAL A 550 -9.20 30.55 -7.34
CA VAL A 550 -8.64 29.85 -6.18
C VAL A 550 -8.05 28.49 -6.59
N ALA A 551 -8.80 27.65 -7.34
CA ALA A 551 -8.31 26.34 -7.76
C ALA A 551 -7.08 26.46 -8.67
N LEU A 552 -7.11 27.35 -9.67
CA LEU A 552 -6.00 27.55 -10.59
C LEU A 552 -4.81 28.26 -9.93
N GLY A 553 -5.07 29.22 -9.03
CA GLY A 553 -4.02 29.92 -8.30
C GLY A 553 -3.28 29.02 -7.31
N VAL A 554 -3.98 28.17 -6.58
CA VAL A 554 -3.36 27.16 -5.70
C VAL A 554 -2.56 26.14 -6.52
N LEU A 555 -3.11 25.66 -7.64
CA LEU A 555 -2.37 24.77 -8.55
C LEU A 555 -1.07 25.42 -9.02
N ALA A 556 -1.13 26.65 -9.55
CA ALA A 556 0.04 27.36 -10.05
C ALA A 556 1.07 27.60 -8.93
N ALA A 557 0.63 28.01 -7.73
CA ALA A 557 1.50 28.23 -6.60
C ALA A 557 2.22 26.94 -6.16
N VAL A 558 1.50 25.84 -6.07
CA VAL A 558 2.08 24.53 -5.67
C VAL A 558 3.03 24.02 -6.75
N ILE A 559 2.67 24.09 -8.04
CA ILE A 559 3.57 23.69 -9.14
C ILE A 559 4.87 24.51 -9.12
N VAL A 560 4.77 25.81 -8.87
CA VAL A 560 5.96 26.68 -8.79
C VAL A 560 6.83 26.31 -7.59
N VAL A 561 6.24 26.14 -6.41
CA VAL A 561 6.99 25.82 -5.18
C VAL A 561 7.64 24.44 -5.25
N VAL A 562 6.94 23.46 -5.80
CA VAL A 562 7.38 22.04 -5.83
C VAL A 562 8.29 21.75 -7.03
N GLY A 563 8.04 22.37 -8.17
CA GLY A 563 8.63 21.95 -9.46
C GLY A 563 9.61 22.93 -10.10
N VAL A 564 9.72 24.16 -9.60
CA VAL A 564 10.64 25.17 -10.17
C VAL A 564 11.87 25.30 -9.26
N PRO A 565 13.09 25.22 -9.81
CA PRO A 565 14.30 25.47 -9.02
C PRO A 565 14.22 26.82 -8.31
N LEU A 566 14.47 26.84 -7.01
CA LEU A 566 14.30 28.05 -6.18
C LEU A 566 15.15 29.22 -6.67
N GLY A 567 16.35 28.96 -7.20
CA GLY A 567 17.22 29.98 -7.79
C GLY A 567 16.67 30.67 -9.05
N GLN A 568 15.64 30.09 -9.70
CA GLN A 568 14.97 30.68 -10.86
C GLN A 568 13.71 31.47 -10.47
N LEU A 569 13.32 31.44 -9.20
CA LEU A 569 12.16 32.18 -8.73
C LEU A 569 12.53 33.67 -8.55
N PRO A 570 11.63 34.62 -8.91
CA PRO A 570 11.92 36.04 -8.77
C PRO A 570 12.06 36.42 -7.28
N LEU A 571 12.99 37.34 -7.02
CA LEU A 571 13.24 37.90 -5.70
C LEU A 571 13.79 36.94 -4.65
N THR A 572 14.33 35.79 -5.05
CA THR A 572 15.05 34.91 -4.15
C THR A 572 16.52 35.33 -4.03
N GLU A 573 17.08 35.15 -2.82
CA GLU A 573 18.50 35.39 -2.54
C GLU A 573 19.14 34.07 -2.08
N LYS A 574 20.35 33.79 -2.55
CA LYS A 574 21.13 32.62 -2.14
C LYS A 574 21.67 32.85 -0.72
N VAL A 575 21.44 31.84 0.16
CA VAL A 575 21.99 31.78 1.51
C VAL A 575 22.85 30.53 1.62
N GLU A 576 23.63 30.40 2.69
CA GLU A 576 24.62 29.33 2.89
C GLU A 576 24.06 27.92 2.61
N ASN A 577 22.81 27.67 3.01
CA ASN A 577 22.15 26.36 2.86
C ASN A 577 20.88 26.42 1.99
N GLY A 578 20.83 27.29 0.97
CA GLY A 578 19.65 27.33 0.10
C GLY A 578 19.30 28.72 -0.47
N TYR A 579 18.01 28.97 -0.58
CA TYR A 579 17.46 30.23 -1.06
C TYR A 579 16.39 30.76 -0.10
N THR A 580 16.31 32.06 0.04
CA THR A 580 15.28 32.72 0.85
C THR A 580 14.61 33.85 0.05
N TRP A 581 13.38 34.20 0.43
CA TRP A 581 12.73 35.46 0.03
C TRP A 581 12.94 36.51 1.12
N PRO A 582 13.80 37.52 0.91
CA PRO A 582 14.14 38.50 1.95
C PRO A 582 12.96 39.24 2.58
N ARG A 583 11.88 39.41 1.81
CA ARG A 583 10.65 40.07 2.29
C ARG A 583 9.69 39.16 3.04
N PHE A 584 9.92 37.84 2.99
CA PHE A 584 9.14 36.82 3.68
C PHE A 584 10.04 35.94 4.55
N SER A 585 10.92 36.55 5.25
CA SER A 585 12.05 36.04 6.03
C SER A 585 11.86 34.81 6.94
N PRO A 586 10.65 34.42 7.39
CA PRO A 586 10.56 33.15 8.14
C PRO A 586 10.54 31.90 7.27
N VAL A 587 10.52 32.01 5.93
CA VAL A 587 10.46 30.85 5.02
C VAL A 587 11.83 30.67 4.38
N GLN A 588 12.71 29.92 5.03
CA GLN A 588 13.93 29.42 4.42
C GLN A 588 13.58 28.13 3.66
N MET A 589 13.92 28.10 2.38
CA MET A 589 13.77 26.91 1.54
C MET A 589 15.17 26.41 1.17
N ARG A 590 15.51 25.21 1.57
CA ARG A 590 16.77 24.58 1.15
C ARG A 590 16.75 24.36 -0.36
N ALA A 591 17.86 24.71 -1.01
CA ALA A 591 18.05 24.51 -2.43
C ALA A 591 18.58 23.10 -2.67
N GLU A 592 17.71 22.12 -2.64
CA GLU A 592 18.07 20.90 -3.30
C GLU A 592 17.80 20.99 -4.81
N PRO A 593 18.59 20.27 -5.65
CA PRO A 593 18.36 20.30 -7.06
C PRO A 593 16.93 19.84 -7.38
N ALA A 594 16.19 20.62 -8.16
CA ALA A 594 14.90 20.18 -8.70
C ALA A 594 15.01 18.87 -9.53
N SER A 595 16.24 18.42 -9.75
CA SER A 595 16.59 17.16 -10.41
C SER A 595 16.52 15.92 -9.53
N PHE A 596 16.38 16.00 -8.19
CA PHE A 596 16.40 14.83 -7.29
C PHE A 596 15.43 13.73 -7.74
N ILE A 597 14.13 13.98 -7.77
CA ILE A 597 13.15 13.00 -8.23
C ILE A 597 13.37 12.59 -9.70
N PRO A 598 13.54 13.53 -10.67
CA PRO A 598 13.83 13.15 -12.04
C PRO A 598 15.12 12.34 -12.23
N SER A 599 16.17 12.60 -11.43
CA SER A 599 17.44 11.84 -11.50
C SER A 599 17.25 10.43 -10.94
N TRP A 600 16.57 10.29 -9.80
CA TRP A 600 16.25 8.99 -9.23
C TRP A 600 15.33 8.18 -10.14
N ALA A 601 14.28 8.79 -10.70
CA ALA A 601 13.42 8.14 -11.70
C ALA A 601 14.20 7.71 -12.97
N ARG A 602 15.17 8.53 -13.41
CA ARG A 602 16.06 8.16 -14.52
C ARG A 602 16.92 6.96 -14.14
N TRP A 603 17.51 6.96 -12.94
CA TRP A 603 18.29 5.84 -12.44
C TRP A 603 17.49 4.54 -12.46
N ASN A 604 16.29 4.53 -11.90
CA ASN A 604 15.46 3.34 -11.84
C ASN A 604 14.97 2.89 -13.22
N TYR A 605 14.41 3.82 -14.02
CA TYR A 605 13.68 3.46 -15.22
C TYR A 605 14.55 3.37 -16.48
N SER A 606 15.83 3.82 -16.45
CA SER A 606 16.80 3.45 -17.49
C SER A 606 17.08 1.94 -17.48
N GLY A 607 16.84 1.30 -16.32
CA GLY A 607 17.03 -0.12 -16.10
C GLY A 607 18.49 -0.49 -15.82
N TYR A 608 18.73 -1.78 -15.58
CA TYR A 608 20.07 -2.36 -15.49
C TYR A 608 20.83 -2.10 -16.78
N GLU A 609 20.16 -2.22 -17.94
CA GLU A 609 20.71 -2.00 -19.29
C GLU A 609 21.19 -0.57 -19.52
N GLY A 610 20.74 0.37 -18.71
CA GLY A 610 21.13 1.78 -18.78
C GLY A 610 22.25 2.20 -17.82
N LYS A 611 22.90 1.26 -17.12
CA LYS A 611 24.02 1.55 -16.22
C LYS A 611 25.36 1.46 -16.95
N ASP A 612 26.31 2.26 -16.51
CA ASP A 612 27.66 2.23 -17.10
C ASP A 612 28.35 0.87 -16.86
N ALA A 613 28.09 0.23 -15.71
CA ALA A 613 28.61 -1.09 -15.37
C ALA A 613 27.74 -2.26 -15.87
N TYR A 614 26.74 -2.01 -16.76
CA TYR A 614 25.86 -3.07 -17.27
C TYR A 614 26.61 -4.24 -17.90
N ARG A 615 27.69 -3.94 -18.63
CA ARG A 615 28.51 -4.98 -19.29
C ARG A 615 29.10 -5.96 -18.26
N GLU A 616 29.65 -5.44 -17.18
CA GLU A 616 30.23 -6.25 -16.10
C GLU A 616 29.15 -7.10 -15.42
N TYR A 617 27.98 -6.50 -15.14
CA TYR A 617 26.83 -7.21 -14.57
C TYR A 617 26.32 -8.32 -15.50
N TYR A 618 26.15 -8.03 -16.79
CA TYR A 618 25.72 -9.01 -17.78
C TYR A 618 26.71 -10.15 -17.92
N ASP A 619 28.02 -9.85 -17.94
CA ASP A 619 29.08 -10.84 -18.10
C ASP A 619 29.14 -11.80 -16.91
N ILE A 620 29.00 -11.31 -15.65
CA ILE A 620 28.97 -12.20 -14.47
C ILE A 620 27.70 -13.07 -14.41
N VAL A 621 26.53 -12.49 -14.71
CA VAL A 621 25.28 -13.29 -14.76
C VAL A 621 25.34 -14.35 -15.87
N SER A 622 25.88 -14.01 -17.04
CA SER A 622 26.07 -14.96 -18.13
C SER A 622 27.07 -16.06 -17.76
N ARG A 623 28.12 -15.68 -17.05
CA ARG A 623 29.12 -16.64 -16.54
C ARG A 623 28.51 -17.61 -15.54
N MET A 624 27.63 -17.12 -14.63
CA MET A 624 26.92 -17.98 -13.68
C MET A 624 25.95 -18.95 -14.37
N ARG A 625 25.31 -18.54 -15.48
CA ARG A 625 24.52 -19.46 -16.30
C ARG A 625 25.38 -20.56 -16.90
N GLU A 626 26.56 -20.21 -17.47
CA GLU A 626 27.50 -21.18 -18.00
C GLU A 626 28.04 -22.15 -16.94
N VAL A 627 28.29 -21.63 -15.71
CA VAL A 627 28.70 -22.44 -14.55
C VAL A 627 27.59 -23.44 -14.21
N GLY A 628 26.34 -22.99 -14.14
CA GLY A 628 25.19 -23.88 -13.89
C GLY A 628 25.03 -24.97 -14.97
N GLU A 629 25.32 -24.67 -16.23
CA GLU A 629 25.29 -25.66 -17.34
C GLU A 629 26.46 -26.66 -17.29
N GLN A 630 27.62 -26.28 -16.76
CA GLN A 630 28.85 -27.10 -16.75
C GLN A 630 29.00 -27.90 -15.46
N GLU A 631 28.81 -27.27 -14.32
CA GLU A 631 29.01 -27.84 -12.98
C GLU A 631 27.67 -28.21 -12.28
N GLY A 632 26.53 -27.85 -12.89
CA GLY A 632 25.20 -28.12 -12.36
C GLY A 632 24.57 -26.95 -11.63
N CYS A 633 23.23 -26.97 -11.55
CA CYS A 633 22.45 -25.97 -10.84
C CYS A 633 22.70 -26.01 -9.32
N GLY A 634 22.48 -24.88 -8.62
CA GLY A 634 22.67 -24.80 -7.19
C GLY A 634 22.46 -23.42 -6.63
N ARG A 635 22.63 -23.24 -5.33
CA ARG A 635 22.55 -21.94 -4.65
C ARG A 635 23.87 -21.23 -4.73
N ALA A 636 23.80 -19.91 -4.91
CA ALA A 636 24.96 -19.04 -4.87
C ALA A 636 24.88 -18.10 -3.64
N PHE A 637 26.00 -17.94 -2.98
CA PHE A 637 26.23 -16.88 -1.99
C PHE A 637 27.22 -15.87 -2.60
N TRP A 638 26.89 -14.58 -2.62
CA TRP A 638 27.72 -13.52 -3.19
C TRP A 638 28.17 -12.53 -2.13
N GLU A 639 29.42 -12.10 -2.23
CA GLU A 639 29.99 -11.07 -1.35
C GLU A 639 29.22 -9.75 -1.53
N TYR A 640 28.65 -9.23 -0.45
CA TYR A 640 27.95 -7.95 -0.46
C TYR A 640 28.95 -6.79 -0.36
N GLU A 641 28.79 -5.82 -1.26
CA GLU A 641 29.52 -4.56 -1.27
C GLU A 641 28.58 -3.43 -1.68
N LYS A 642 28.67 -2.27 -1.00
CA LYS A 642 27.84 -1.09 -1.32
C LYS A 642 28.08 -0.59 -2.74
N GLU A 643 29.29 -0.74 -3.26
CA GLU A 643 29.72 -0.38 -4.61
C GLU A 643 29.02 -1.16 -5.71
N LEU A 644 28.35 -2.27 -5.38
CA LEU A 644 27.47 -3.00 -6.33
C LEU A 644 26.29 -2.16 -6.81
N ASP A 645 26.00 -1.01 -6.13
CA ASP A 645 25.02 -0.01 -6.62
C ASP A 645 25.32 0.47 -8.05
N ARG A 646 26.59 0.37 -8.52
CA ARG A 646 26.97 0.63 -9.91
C ARG A 646 26.21 -0.22 -10.94
N TYR A 647 25.74 -1.41 -10.57
CA TYR A 647 24.86 -2.24 -11.41
C TYR A 647 23.42 -1.73 -11.45
N GLY A 648 23.02 -0.86 -10.51
CA GLY A 648 21.69 -0.30 -10.41
C GLY A 648 21.04 -0.45 -9.03
N THR A 649 21.54 -1.38 -8.22
CA THR A 649 21.24 -1.58 -6.81
C THR A 649 22.33 -2.47 -6.20
N PRO A 650 22.68 -2.31 -4.90
CA PRO A 650 23.56 -3.26 -4.21
C PRO A 650 23.04 -4.70 -4.24
N MET A 651 21.74 -4.88 -4.43
CA MET A 651 21.03 -6.16 -4.45
C MET A 651 20.87 -6.77 -5.86
N ALA A 652 21.67 -6.34 -6.83
CA ALA A 652 21.51 -6.75 -8.24
C ALA A 652 21.59 -8.28 -8.43
N LEU A 653 22.44 -8.96 -7.65
CA LEU A 653 22.64 -10.42 -7.74
C LEU A 653 21.52 -11.25 -7.08
N MET A 654 20.57 -10.62 -6.36
CA MET A 654 19.30 -11.29 -6.00
C MET A 654 18.51 -11.74 -7.23
N LEU A 655 18.80 -11.19 -8.41
CA LEU A 655 18.17 -11.59 -9.68
C LEU A 655 18.86 -12.75 -10.40
N LEU A 656 19.86 -13.40 -9.81
CA LEU A 656 20.47 -14.61 -10.38
C LEU A 656 19.40 -15.64 -10.80
N PRO A 657 18.43 -16.02 -9.94
CA PRO A 657 17.39 -16.99 -10.35
C PRO A 657 16.50 -16.47 -11.50
N HIS A 658 16.30 -15.16 -11.61
CA HIS A 658 15.54 -14.57 -12.72
C HIS A 658 16.27 -14.68 -14.06
N TRP A 659 17.59 -14.47 -14.05
CA TRP A 659 18.39 -14.46 -15.27
C TRP A 659 18.88 -15.84 -15.70
N THR A 660 18.91 -16.83 -14.79
CA THR A 660 19.35 -18.19 -15.04
C THR A 660 18.21 -19.20 -15.13
N ASP A 661 16.96 -18.70 -15.28
CA ASP A 661 15.74 -19.53 -15.37
C ASP A 661 15.61 -20.51 -14.17
N GLY A 662 15.97 -20.03 -12.98
CA GLY A 662 15.90 -20.79 -11.72
C GLY A 662 17.10 -21.71 -11.44
N CYS A 663 18.04 -21.90 -12.39
CA CYS A 663 19.19 -22.80 -12.20
C CYS A 663 20.11 -22.37 -11.06
N ILE A 664 20.40 -21.07 -10.96
CA ILE A 664 21.21 -20.52 -9.86
C ILE A 664 20.34 -19.71 -8.90
N GLY A 665 20.08 -20.27 -7.72
CA GLY A 665 19.43 -19.57 -6.61
C GLY A 665 20.36 -18.53 -5.96
N SER A 666 19.82 -17.58 -5.21
CA SER A 666 20.58 -16.63 -4.41
C SER A 666 20.25 -16.80 -2.93
N MET A 667 21.27 -16.87 -2.07
CA MET A 667 21.03 -16.93 -0.61
C MET A 667 20.51 -15.61 -0.07
N GLU A 668 20.62 -14.51 -0.78
CA GLU A 668 19.98 -13.23 -0.44
C GLU A 668 18.80 -12.94 -1.37
N GLY A 669 17.70 -12.48 -0.81
CA GLY A 669 16.49 -12.09 -1.51
C GLY A 669 15.82 -10.89 -0.87
N LEU A 670 14.82 -10.32 -1.54
CA LEU A 670 14.19 -9.07 -1.09
C LEU A 670 13.19 -9.28 0.07
N TYR A 671 12.51 -10.41 0.12
CA TYR A 671 11.41 -10.62 1.08
C TYR A 671 11.95 -11.11 2.44
N PHE A 672 12.76 -10.28 3.09
CA PHE A 672 13.50 -10.58 4.33
C PHE A 672 12.62 -11.18 5.44
N GLU A 673 11.38 -10.70 5.58
CA GLU A 673 10.45 -11.18 6.58
C GLU A 673 9.79 -12.51 6.18
N ALA A 674 9.83 -12.88 4.90
CA ALA A 674 9.11 -14.07 4.40
C ALA A 674 9.85 -15.38 4.64
N SER A 675 11.14 -15.35 4.98
CA SER A 675 11.93 -16.55 5.24
C SER A 675 12.49 -16.56 6.67
N ALA A 676 12.24 -17.66 7.37
CA ALA A 676 12.82 -17.93 8.68
C ALA A 676 14.34 -18.21 8.62
N THR A 677 14.91 -18.40 7.42
CA THR A 677 16.36 -18.60 7.20
C THR A 677 17.13 -17.29 7.04
N THR A 678 16.44 -16.17 6.89
CA THR A 678 17.05 -14.83 6.71
C THR A 678 18.11 -14.48 7.78
N PRO A 679 17.91 -14.71 9.10
CA PRO A 679 18.91 -14.41 10.11
C PRO A 679 20.26 -15.10 9.85
N PHE A 680 20.22 -16.37 9.45
CA PHE A 680 21.41 -17.18 9.20
C PHE A 680 22.17 -16.70 7.95
N HIS A 681 21.44 -16.24 6.92
CA HIS A 681 22.05 -15.57 5.78
C HIS A 681 22.85 -14.34 6.21
N PHE A 682 22.29 -13.44 7.05
CA PHE A 682 22.99 -12.22 7.46
C PHE A 682 24.17 -12.52 8.40
N LEU A 683 24.10 -13.54 9.24
CA LEU A 683 25.24 -14.00 10.04
C LEU A 683 26.39 -14.45 9.13
N THR A 684 26.10 -15.27 8.12
CA THR A 684 27.10 -15.76 7.14
C THR A 684 27.62 -14.62 6.24
N GLN A 685 26.77 -13.63 5.91
CA GLN A 685 27.18 -12.48 5.08
C GLN A 685 28.31 -11.68 5.74
N VAL A 686 28.31 -11.53 7.05
CA VAL A 686 29.36 -10.82 7.78
C VAL A 686 30.68 -11.59 7.75
N GLU A 687 30.62 -12.91 7.68
CA GLU A 687 31.81 -13.78 7.61
C GLU A 687 32.42 -13.80 6.20
N LEU A 688 31.60 -13.64 5.16
CA LEU A 688 32.00 -13.76 3.75
C LEU A 688 32.14 -12.42 3.01
N SER A 689 31.79 -11.30 3.65
CA SER A 689 31.83 -9.97 3.02
C SER A 689 32.71 -9.03 3.83
N THR A 690 33.59 -8.30 3.16
CA THR A 690 34.47 -7.32 3.81
C THR A 690 33.72 -6.06 4.26
N ALA A 691 32.56 -5.76 3.64
CA ALA A 691 31.70 -4.63 3.99
C ALA A 691 30.21 -5.05 3.95
N PRO A 692 29.78 -5.96 4.86
CA PRO A 692 28.44 -6.54 4.84
C PRO A 692 27.33 -5.50 5.12
N SER A 693 26.11 -5.81 4.70
CA SER A 693 24.95 -4.96 4.99
C SER A 693 24.53 -4.98 6.46
N ALA A 694 24.66 -6.13 7.14
CA ALA A 694 24.20 -6.37 8.51
C ALA A 694 22.77 -5.83 8.76
N ALA A 695 21.85 -6.13 7.83
CA ALA A 695 20.58 -5.45 7.73
C ALA A 695 19.58 -5.81 8.84
N GLN A 696 19.65 -7.04 9.38
CA GLN A 696 18.82 -7.45 10.51
C GLN A 696 19.50 -7.03 11.81
N ARG A 697 18.82 -6.23 12.63
CA ARG A 697 19.37 -5.70 13.86
C ARG A 697 19.41 -6.75 14.97
N ASP A 698 20.32 -6.52 15.94
CA ASP A 698 20.44 -7.28 17.19
C ASP A 698 20.82 -8.75 17.00
N LEU A 699 21.25 -9.17 15.79
CA LEU A 699 21.88 -10.47 15.59
C LEU A 699 23.31 -10.47 16.19
N PRO A 700 23.79 -11.60 16.72
CA PRO A 700 25.14 -11.72 17.28
C PRO A 700 26.20 -11.84 16.15
N TYR A 701 26.38 -10.75 15.41
CA TYR A 701 27.33 -10.69 14.29
C TYR A 701 28.76 -10.95 14.71
N GLY A 702 29.42 -11.87 13.98
CA GLY A 702 30.86 -12.12 14.08
C GLY A 702 31.69 -11.11 13.31
N GLY A 703 32.84 -11.54 12.79
CA GLY A 703 33.72 -10.78 11.92
C GLY A 703 33.99 -11.51 10.62
N PHE A 704 34.66 -10.84 9.67
CA PHE A 704 35.06 -11.40 8.40
C PHE A 704 36.04 -12.57 8.60
N ASP A 705 35.62 -13.78 8.22
CA ASP A 705 36.38 -15.03 8.31
C ASP A 705 35.85 -16.03 7.27
N VAL A 706 36.54 -16.13 6.13
CA VAL A 706 36.10 -16.99 5.02
C VAL A 706 36.08 -18.49 5.43
N THR A 707 36.96 -18.93 6.35
CA THR A 707 36.96 -20.33 6.76
C THR A 707 35.65 -20.71 7.48
N LYS A 708 35.27 -19.92 8.47
CA LYS A 708 33.99 -20.11 9.17
C LYS A 708 32.78 -19.91 8.24
N GLY A 709 32.88 -18.92 7.35
CA GLY A 709 31.83 -18.67 6.34
C GLY A 709 31.63 -19.87 5.41
N VAL A 710 32.68 -20.58 5.03
CA VAL A 710 32.61 -21.78 4.20
C VAL A 710 31.92 -22.94 4.94
N ASP A 711 32.23 -23.14 6.23
CA ASP A 711 31.53 -24.14 7.05
C ASP A 711 30.00 -23.87 7.06
N HIS A 712 29.61 -22.59 7.17
CA HIS A 712 28.19 -22.20 7.06
C HIS A 712 27.61 -22.38 5.65
N LEU A 713 28.40 -22.18 4.58
CA LEU A 713 27.95 -22.49 3.21
C LEU A 713 27.64 -23.97 3.02
N GLN A 714 28.52 -24.85 3.49
CA GLN A 714 28.33 -26.30 3.48
C GLN A 714 27.07 -26.70 4.29
N MET A 715 26.93 -26.13 5.50
CA MET A 715 25.77 -26.33 6.35
C MET A 715 24.46 -25.93 5.66
N MET A 716 24.47 -24.82 4.89
CA MET A 716 23.31 -24.30 4.19
C MET A 716 23.11 -24.90 2.78
N GLY A 717 23.91 -25.86 2.36
CA GLY A 717 23.84 -26.45 1.02
C GLY A 717 24.05 -25.43 -0.10
N VAL A 718 25.01 -24.53 0.07
CA VAL A 718 25.34 -23.48 -0.90
C VAL A 718 26.48 -23.99 -1.78
N LYS A 719 26.21 -24.16 -3.06
CA LYS A 719 27.14 -24.75 -4.01
C LYS A 719 28.18 -23.74 -4.53
N TYR A 720 27.85 -22.46 -4.62
CA TYR A 720 28.73 -21.47 -5.22
C TYR A 720 28.97 -20.27 -4.29
N TYR A 721 30.23 -19.90 -4.10
CA TYR A 721 30.63 -18.66 -3.45
C TYR A 721 31.20 -17.70 -4.50
N MET A 722 30.66 -16.49 -4.57
CA MET A 722 31.06 -15.44 -5.50
C MET A 722 31.75 -14.31 -4.71
N ALA A 723 33.05 -14.22 -4.80
CA ALA A 723 33.85 -13.19 -4.14
C ALA A 723 34.26 -12.08 -5.12
N THR A 724 34.38 -10.85 -4.64
CA THR A 724 34.74 -9.68 -5.45
C THR A 724 35.87 -8.85 -4.86
N SER A 725 36.05 -8.80 -3.52
CA SER A 725 37.14 -8.10 -2.90
C SER A 725 38.45 -8.90 -2.93
N ASP A 726 39.57 -8.20 -3.05
CA ASP A 726 40.91 -8.86 -3.04
C ASP A 726 41.13 -9.73 -1.81
N ASN A 727 40.61 -9.30 -0.65
CA ASN A 727 40.77 -10.02 0.62
C ASN A 727 39.94 -11.31 0.64
N ALA A 728 38.69 -11.27 0.23
CA ALA A 728 37.82 -12.44 0.14
C ALA A 728 38.35 -13.46 -0.86
N ILE A 729 38.77 -13.00 -2.06
CA ILE A 729 39.38 -13.85 -3.07
C ILE A 729 40.67 -14.51 -2.57
N ALA A 730 41.53 -13.74 -1.88
CA ALA A 730 42.78 -14.28 -1.34
C ALA A 730 42.56 -15.37 -0.30
N GLN A 731 41.62 -15.16 0.64
CA GLN A 731 41.29 -16.16 1.65
C GLN A 731 40.60 -17.38 1.01
N ALA A 732 39.66 -17.18 0.08
CA ALA A 732 38.96 -18.24 -0.61
C ALA A 732 39.93 -19.17 -1.37
N ARG A 733 40.94 -18.63 -2.06
CA ARG A 733 41.97 -19.42 -2.78
C ARG A 733 42.88 -20.25 -1.87
N THR A 734 42.92 -19.96 -0.58
CA THR A 734 43.70 -20.74 0.39
C THR A 734 42.88 -21.74 1.15
N ASN A 735 41.55 -21.69 1.03
CA ASN A 735 40.66 -22.63 1.65
C ASN A 735 40.57 -23.94 0.82
N PRO A 736 40.85 -25.12 1.40
CA PRO A 736 40.86 -26.39 0.67
C PRO A 736 39.47 -26.85 0.21
N GLU A 737 38.41 -26.36 0.83
CA GLU A 737 37.02 -26.69 0.52
C GLU A 737 36.42 -25.83 -0.62
N LEU A 738 37.25 -24.92 -1.19
CA LEU A 738 36.85 -24.04 -2.26
C LEU A 738 37.65 -24.31 -3.52
N THR A 739 36.98 -24.60 -4.64
CA THR A 739 37.58 -24.77 -5.95
C THR A 739 37.18 -23.62 -6.89
N GLU A 740 38.15 -22.83 -7.41
CA GLU A 740 37.87 -21.79 -8.39
C GLU A 740 37.36 -22.40 -9.70
N VAL A 741 36.13 -22.12 -10.09
CA VAL A 741 35.47 -22.67 -11.30
C VAL A 741 35.29 -21.63 -12.39
N ALA A 742 35.22 -20.35 -12.04
CA ALA A 742 35.03 -19.28 -13.02
C ALA A 742 35.51 -17.91 -12.52
N SER A 743 35.68 -16.97 -13.45
CA SER A 743 35.91 -15.57 -13.13
C SER A 743 35.29 -14.66 -14.20
N SER A 744 34.86 -13.46 -13.82
CA SER A 744 34.31 -12.45 -14.72
C SER A 744 34.47 -11.04 -14.12
N GLY A 745 35.31 -10.20 -14.76
CA GLY A 745 35.60 -8.86 -14.22
C GLY A 745 36.23 -8.94 -12.84
N PRO A 746 35.68 -8.28 -11.81
CA PRO A 746 36.21 -8.37 -10.43
C PRO A 746 35.79 -9.66 -9.71
N TRP A 747 34.86 -10.42 -10.25
CA TRP A 747 34.28 -11.60 -9.63
C TRP A 747 35.09 -12.86 -9.85
N VAL A 748 35.25 -13.63 -8.78
CA VAL A 748 35.76 -15.00 -8.81
C VAL A 748 34.70 -15.91 -8.20
N VAL A 749 34.41 -17.01 -8.88
CA VAL A 749 33.39 -17.98 -8.48
C VAL A 749 34.08 -19.23 -8.02
N PHE A 750 33.73 -19.66 -6.81
CA PHE A 750 34.24 -20.89 -6.22
C PHE A 750 33.11 -21.90 -6.07
N GLU A 751 33.35 -23.16 -6.38
CA GLU A 751 32.51 -24.29 -5.96
C GLU A 751 32.89 -24.70 -4.56
N VAL A 752 31.87 -24.95 -3.72
CA VAL A 752 31.98 -25.35 -2.33
C VAL A 752 31.85 -26.85 -2.24
N ALA A 753 32.82 -27.52 -1.64
CA ALA A 753 32.79 -28.96 -1.38
C ALA A 753 31.69 -29.31 -0.35
N ASP A 754 31.20 -30.55 -0.34
CA ASP A 754 30.25 -31.10 0.64
C ASP A 754 28.98 -30.22 0.84
N SER A 755 28.45 -29.68 -0.27
CA SER A 755 27.32 -28.73 -0.25
C SER A 755 26.00 -29.34 -0.74
N GLU A 756 25.83 -30.66 -0.64
CA GLU A 756 24.62 -31.37 -1.05
C GLU A 756 23.39 -30.85 -0.30
N ILE A 757 22.26 -30.79 -1.02
CA ILE A 757 20.95 -30.37 -0.47
C ILE A 757 20.35 -31.41 0.48
N VAL A 758 20.62 -32.68 0.22
CA VAL A 758 20.16 -33.82 1.04
C VAL A 758 21.39 -34.61 1.44
N SER A 759 21.58 -34.76 2.76
CA SER A 759 22.71 -35.51 3.28
C SER A 759 22.32 -36.31 4.54
N PRO A 760 22.94 -37.47 4.80
CA PRO A 760 22.72 -38.17 6.04
C PRO A 760 23.32 -37.41 7.20
N LEU A 761 22.83 -37.60 8.42
CA LEU A 761 23.40 -37.08 9.63
C LEU A 761 24.42 -38.07 10.23
N GLU A 762 25.54 -37.60 10.76
CA GLU A 762 26.53 -38.40 11.46
C GLU A 762 26.08 -38.70 12.89
N ASN A 763 25.31 -37.84 13.51
CA ASN A 763 24.84 -38.00 14.87
C ASN A 763 23.32 -37.77 14.95
N GLN A 764 22.69 -38.42 15.90
CA GLN A 764 21.26 -38.31 16.17
C GLN A 764 20.93 -36.89 16.65
N PRO A 765 19.89 -36.24 16.10
CA PRO A 765 19.44 -34.91 16.57
C PRO A 765 18.95 -34.97 18.02
N ALA A 766 19.12 -33.89 18.75
CA ALA A 766 18.53 -33.66 20.07
C ALA A 766 17.34 -32.70 19.99
N VAL A 767 16.25 -33.02 20.68
CA VAL A 767 15.04 -32.18 20.71
C VAL A 767 15.12 -31.21 21.86
N VAL A 768 15.01 -29.92 21.55
CA VAL A 768 14.99 -28.85 22.56
C VAL A 768 13.61 -28.78 23.19
N THR A 769 13.53 -28.90 24.52
CA THR A 769 12.29 -28.87 25.27
C THR A 769 11.89 -27.46 25.68
N GLY A 770 10.58 -27.22 25.85
CA GLY A 770 10.04 -25.95 26.32
C GLY A 770 9.88 -24.87 25.23
N ILE A 771 10.17 -25.21 23.99
CA ILE A 771 9.99 -24.34 22.81
C ILE A 771 8.95 -24.92 21.85
N ASP A 772 8.51 -24.11 20.91
CA ASP A 772 7.68 -24.51 19.76
C ASP A 772 8.36 -24.19 18.42
N ASP A 773 7.70 -24.52 17.31
CA ASP A 773 8.22 -24.26 15.96
C ASP A 773 8.14 -22.79 15.54
N SER A 774 7.73 -21.86 16.41
CA SER A 774 7.65 -20.43 16.06
C SER A 774 9.04 -19.83 15.90
N GLN A 775 9.11 -18.77 15.08
CA GLN A 775 10.33 -17.98 14.91
C GLN A 775 10.75 -17.31 16.23
N LEU A 776 9.77 -16.94 17.04
CA LEU A 776 10.01 -16.35 18.36
C LEU A 776 10.81 -17.32 19.26
N SER A 777 10.31 -18.56 19.44
CA SER A 777 10.97 -19.55 20.31
C SER A 777 12.27 -20.11 19.71
N TRP A 778 12.37 -20.20 18.38
CA TRP A 778 13.47 -20.89 17.69
C TRP A 778 14.68 -19.96 17.43
N VAL A 779 14.43 -18.67 17.16
CA VAL A 779 15.45 -17.71 16.72
C VAL A 779 15.55 -16.47 17.62
N GLU A 780 14.39 -15.94 18.08
CA GLU A 780 14.33 -14.59 18.65
C GLU A 780 14.48 -14.53 20.17
N GLU A 781 13.96 -15.51 20.93
CA GLU A 781 14.00 -15.45 22.39
C GLU A 781 15.44 -15.56 22.92
N PRO A 782 15.92 -14.57 23.71
CA PRO A 782 17.23 -14.65 24.32
C PRO A 782 17.20 -15.65 25.49
N HIS A 783 18.21 -16.50 25.57
CA HIS A 783 18.42 -17.40 26.71
C HIS A 783 19.25 -16.77 27.82
N ASP A 784 19.89 -15.67 27.52
CA ASP A 784 20.66 -14.87 28.47
C ASP A 784 20.45 -13.36 28.19
N GLU A 785 21.15 -12.50 28.89
CA GLU A 785 21.06 -11.05 28.70
C GLU A 785 21.74 -10.56 27.39
N SER A 786 22.15 -11.45 26.49
CA SER A 786 23.03 -11.15 25.35
C SER A 786 22.32 -10.51 24.13
N GLY A 787 20.99 -10.46 24.10
CA GLY A 787 20.27 -9.78 23.02
C GLY A 787 18.96 -10.43 22.58
N ARG A 788 18.30 -9.86 21.59
CA ARG A 788 16.96 -10.25 21.11
C ARG A 788 16.97 -11.58 20.34
N PHE A 789 18.06 -11.88 19.63
CA PHE A 789 18.20 -13.06 18.81
C PHE A 789 19.17 -14.04 19.47
N GLY A 790 18.74 -14.69 20.55
CA GLY A 790 19.48 -15.69 21.31
C GLY A 790 18.83 -17.03 21.37
N GLY A 791 17.87 -17.32 20.46
CA GLY A 791 17.17 -18.60 20.39
C GLY A 791 18.12 -19.79 20.12
N PRO A 792 17.69 -21.04 20.38
CA PRO A 792 18.53 -22.22 20.29
C PRO A 792 19.19 -22.40 18.92
N ALA A 793 18.48 -22.08 17.84
CA ALA A 793 19.02 -22.21 16.49
C ALA A 793 20.15 -21.18 16.19
N VAL A 794 20.03 -19.94 16.68
CA VAL A 794 21.08 -18.92 16.52
C VAL A 794 22.30 -19.26 17.38
N SER A 795 22.08 -19.68 18.62
CA SER A 795 23.15 -20.11 19.53
C SER A 795 23.90 -21.30 18.95
N TRP A 796 23.21 -22.30 18.44
CA TRP A 796 23.81 -23.44 17.76
C TRP A 796 24.61 -23.03 16.51
N PHE A 797 24.04 -22.20 15.64
CA PHE A 797 24.66 -21.77 14.39
C PHE A 797 25.96 -20.98 14.59
N THR A 798 26.03 -20.17 15.63
CA THR A 798 27.19 -19.29 15.90
C THR A 798 28.30 -19.96 16.68
N ASP A 799 28.07 -21.12 17.33
CA ASP A 799 29.02 -21.85 18.16
C ASP A 799 29.47 -23.18 17.53
N PRO A 800 30.64 -23.25 16.91
CA PRO A 800 31.15 -24.48 16.30
C PRO A 800 31.24 -25.70 17.22
N GLN A 801 31.26 -25.49 18.55
CA GLN A 801 31.33 -26.60 19.53
C GLN A 801 30.00 -27.36 19.66
N GLN A 802 28.93 -26.81 19.13
CA GLN A 802 27.58 -27.42 19.14
C GLN A 802 27.22 -28.13 17.84
N TRP A 803 27.98 -28.01 16.76
CA TRP A 803 27.62 -28.49 15.42
C TRP A 803 27.58 -30.01 15.31
N ASP A 804 28.29 -30.74 16.20
CA ASP A 804 28.30 -32.22 16.18
C ASP A 804 26.92 -32.82 16.38
N VAL A 805 26.00 -32.15 17.10
CA VAL A 805 24.64 -32.66 17.34
C VAL A 805 23.62 -31.62 16.84
N PRO A 806 22.85 -31.91 15.78
CA PRO A 806 21.80 -31.07 15.29
C PRO A 806 20.68 -30.89 16.34
N LEU A 807 20.24 -29.65 16.55
CA LEU A 807 19.11 -29.33 17.42
C LEU A 807 17.81 -29.36 16.62
N ALA A 808 16.78 -30.04 17.14
CA ALA A 808 15.44 -30.10 16.53
C ALA A 808 14.37 -29.51 17.47
N SER A 809 13.32 -28.91 16.90
CA SER A 809 12.19 -28.40 17.69
C SER A 809 11.23 -29.51 18.13
N SER A 810 11.21 -30.62 17.39
CA SER A 810 10.41 -31.81 17.66
C SER A 810 11.06 -33.05 17.02
N GLY A 811 10.63 -34.24 17.41
CA GLY A 811 11.18 -35.47 16.84
C GLY A 811 10.65 -36.71 17.56
N PRO A 812 11.05 -37.90 17.08
CA PRO A 812 10.71 -39.20 17.69
C PRO A 812 11.04 -39.29 19.19
N ASP A 813 10.32 -40.11 19.93
CA ASP A 813 10.50 -40.26 21.39
C ASP A 813 11.88 -40.76 21.79
N GLU A 814 12.55 -41.46 20.89
CA GLU A 814 13.88 -42.01 21.04
C GLU A 814 15.01 -40.96 21.01
N TRP A 815 14.75 -39.77 20.43
CA TRP A 815 15.74 -38.72 20.39
C TRP A 815 15.95 -38.12 21.78
N GLN A 816 17.19 -37.79 22.09
CA GLN A 816 17.54 -37.07 23.34
C GLN A 816 16.70 -35.80 23.51
N ARG A 817 16.22 -35.56 24.74
CA ARG A 817 15.53 -34.30 25.13
C ARG A 817 16.49 -33.47 25.96
N VAL A 818 16.74 -32.24 25.54
CA VAL A 818 17.63 -31.27 26.21
C VAL A 818 16.86 -30.02 26.56
N GLU A 819 17.25 -29.36 27.64
CA GLU A 819 16.75 -28.01 27.92
C GLU A 819 17.48 -26.98 27.07
N VAL A 820 16.90 -25.81 26.90
CA VAL A 820 17.53 -24.71 26.17
C VAL A 820 18.89 -24.35 26.80
N GLY A 821 19.96 -24.28 25.98
CA GLY A 821 21.31 -24.02 26.44
C GLY A 821 22.07 -25.22 27.05
N GLU A 822 21.44 -26.38 27.12
CA GLU A 822 22.10 -27.63 27.50
C GLU A 822 22.81 -28.23 26.28
N THR A 823 24.07 -28.66 26.45
CA THR A 823 24.82 -29.37 25.40
C THR A 823 24.42 -30.85 25.34
N PRO A 824 23.87 -31.32 24.21
CA PRO A 824 23.47 -32.72 24.07
C PRO A 824 24.68 -33.66 24.03
N GLU A 825 24.47 -34.95 24.45
CA GLU A 825 25.47 -36.00 24.27
C GLU A 825 25.46 -36.44 22.79
N THR A 826 26.65 -36.64 22.23
CA THR A 826 26.83 -37.18 20.87
C THR A 826 26.40 -38.62 20.79
N GLN A 827 25.49 -38.93 19.87
CA GLN A 827 24.99 -40.30 19.60
C GLN A 827 25.22 -40.63 18.12
N PRO A 828 26.33 -41.33 17.79
CA PRO A 828 26.67 -41.65 16.40
C PRO A 828 25.61 -42.51 15.73
N LEU A 829 25.33 -42.25 14.49
CA LEU A 829 24.43 -43.01 13.60
C LEU A 829 25.21 -43.91 12.69
N ASP A 830 24.54 -44.98 12.21
CA ASP A 830 25.11 -45.83 11.16
C ASP A 830 25.20 -45.06 9.83
N PRO A 831 26.25 -45.25 9.03
CA PRO A 831 26.38 -44.54 7.75
C PRO A 831 25.27 -44.96 6.76
N VAL A 832 24.67 -44.00 6.10
CA VAL A 832 23.63 -44.19 5.06
C VAL A 832 24.06 -43.50 3.78
N GLU A 833 23.86 -44.18 2.64
CA GLU A 833 24.08 -43.58 1.34
C GLU A 833 22.77 -42.98 0.80
N VAL A 834 22.79 -41.66 0.50
CA VAL A 834 21.69 -40.95 -0.14
C VAL A 834 21.99 -40.84 -1.63
N SER A 835 21.03 -41.20 -2.47
CA SER A 835 21.19 -41.22 -3.93
C SER A 835 19.91 -40.73 -4.64
N ASN A 836 20.01 -40.50 -5.97
CA ASN A 836 18.89 -40.13 -6.84
C ASN A 836 18.15 -38.87 -6.34
N ILE A 837 18.90 -37.89 -5.81
CA ILE A 837 18.35 -36.63 -5.32
C ILE A 837 17.77 -35.84 -6.49
N ASP A 838 16.47 -35.51 -6.43
CA ASP A 838 15.78 -34.65 -7.38
C ASP A 838 15.11 -33.49 -6.62
N VAL A 839 15.47 -32.26 -6.97
CA VAL A 839 14.98 -31.04 -6.31
C VAL A 839 14.20 -30.21 -7.31
N GLY A 840 12.87 -30.26 -7.19
CA GLY A 840 11.95 -29.42 -7.96
C GLY A 840 11.51 -28.17 -7.21
N ASP A 841 10.61 -27.38 -7.83
CA ASP A 841 10.09 -26.14 -7.20
C ASP A 841 9.32 -26.43 -5.89
N GLU A 842 8.45 -27.42 -5.88
CA GLU A 842 7.57 -27.78 -4.75
C GLU A 842 7.70 -29.26 -4.34
N SER A 843 8.75 -29.94 -4.77
CA SER A 843 9.01 -31.35 -4.44
C SER A 843 10.49 -31.63 -4.28
N ILE A 844 10.83 -32.54 -3.38
CA ILE A 844 12.19 -33.03 -3.17
C ILE A 844 12.06 -34.55 -3.01
N SER A 845 12.77 -35.36 -3.81
CA SER A 845 12.80 -36.78 -3.65
C SER A 845 14.22 -37.32 -3.63
N PHE A 846 14.43 -38.43 -2.94
CA PHE A 846 15.71 -39.09 -2.85
C PHE A 846 15.51 -40.56 -2.42
N ASP A 847 16.54 -41.37 -2.66
CA ASP A 847 16.59 -42.74 -2.23
C ASP A 847 17.64 -42.96 -1.12
N VAL A 848 17.36 -43.82 -0.16
CA VAL A 848 18.28 -44.25 0.89
C VAL A 848 18.51 -45.76 0.82
N ASP A 849 19.69 -46.18 1.13
CA ASP A 849 20.03 -47.62 1.18
C ASP A 849 19.63 -48.28 2.51
N GLU A 850 19.46 -47.48 3.59
CA GLU A 850 19.02 -47.95 4.90
C GLU A 850 17.91 -47.04 5.46
N VAL A 851 16.88 -47.64 6.10
CA VAL A 851 15.76 -46.91 6.73
C VAL A 851 16.01 -46.68 8.21
N GLY A 852 15.36 -45.73 8.82
CA GLY A 852 15.44 -45.41 10.24
C GLY A 852 16.58 -44.47 10.64
N VAL A 853 17.46 -44.10 9.73
CA VAL A 853 18.56 -43.15 9.98
C VAL A 853 18.13 -41.77 9.54
N PRO A 854 18.21 -40.74 10.40
CA PRO A 854 17.81 -39.38 10.06
C PRO A 854 18.61 -38.81 8.90
N VAL A 855 17.92 -38.12 7.98
CA VAL A 855 18.46 -37.45 6.82
C VAL A 855 18.06 -35.97 6.88
N VAL A 856 19.03 -35.07 6.74
CA VAL A 856 18.77 -33.60 6.67
C VAL A 856 18.50 -33.20 5.23
N VAL A 857 17.45 -32.40 5.06
CA VAL A 857 17.09 -31.73 3.81
C VAL A 857 17.32 -30.23 4.05
N LYS A 858 18.39 -29.67 3.46
CA LYS A 858 18.85 -28.29 3.63
C LYS A 858 17.97 -27.32 2.85
N VAL A 859 16.66 -27.43 3.03
CA VAL A 859 15.61 -26.56 2.52
C VAL A 859 14.84 -26.00 3.69
N SER A 860 14.49 -24.72 3.64
CA SER A 860 13.85 -24.00 4.73
C SER A 860 12.58 -24.72 5.19
N TYR A 861 12.45 -24.94 6.50
CA TYR A 861 11.26 -25.50 7.09
C TYR A 861 10.06 -24.56 6.96
N PHE A 862 8.93 -25.13 6.59
CA PHE A 862 7.64 -24.45 6.64
C PHE A 862 6.53 -25.50 6.81
N PRO A 863 5.48 -25.25 7.61
CA PRO A 863 4.49 -26.30 7.97
C PRO A 863 3.62 -26.80 6.81
N ASN A 864 3.80 -26.28 5.61
CA ASN A 864 3.15 -26.78 4.39
C ASN A 864 3.92 -27.93 3.72
N TRP A 865 5.15 -28.22 4.13
CA TRP A 865 5.88 -29.38 3.67
C TRP A 865 5.28 -30.66 4.27
N GLN A 866 5.07 -31.65 3.44
CA GLN A 866 4.53 -32.95 3.77
C GLN A 866 5.49 -34.03 3.24
N VAL A 867 5.70 -35.11 3.99
CA VAL A 867 6.60 -36.17 3.59
C VAL A 867 5.85 -37.47 3.35
N SER A 868 6.32 -38.26 2.40
CA SER A 868 5.93 -39.66 2.11
C SER A 868 7.17 -40.53 2.13
N GLY A 869 7.07 -41.72 2.69
CA GLY A 869 8.21 -42.65 2.85
C GLY A 869 9.13 -42.35 4.02
N ALA A 870 8.76 -41.35 4.88
CA ALA A 870 9.51 -41.02 6.08
C ALA A 870 8.60 -40.46 7.18
N ASP A 871 9.06 -40.44 8.42
CA ASP A 871 8.47 -39.68 9.52
C ASP A 871 9.03 -38.24 9.52
N GLY A 872 8.20 -37.24 9.90
CA GLY A 872 8.53 -35.82 9.88
C GLY A 872 7.70 -35.02 8.86
N PRO A 873 8.21 -33.97 8.21
CA PRO A 873 9.50 -33.33 8.47
C PRO A 873 9.55 -32.61 9.82
N TYR A 874 10.63 -32.75 10.55
CA TYR A 874 10.91 -32.04 11.79
C TYR A 874 11.79 -30.82 11.52
N ARG A 875 11.52 -29.66 12.18
CA ARG A 875 12.39 -28.48 12.07
C ARG A 875 13.70 -28.72 12.79
N VAL A 876 14.81 -28.50 12.10
CA VAL A 876 16.18 -28.67 12.62
C VAL A 876 16.99 -27.39 12.39
N ALA A 877 17.96 -27.09 13.29
CA ALA A 877 18.84 -25.93 13.14
C ALA A 877 19.65 -26.02 11.81
N PRO A 878 19.90 -24.85 11.15
CA PRO A 878 19.43 -23.51 11.52
C PRO A 878 17.93 -23.29 11.28
N ASN A 879 17.36 -23.68 10.16
CA ASN A 879 15.93 -23.65 9.82
C ASN A 879 15.61 -24.64 8.70
N PHE A 880 16.08 -25.87 8.81
CA PHE A 880 15.93 -26.90 7.79
C PHE A 880 14.98 -27.99 8.25
N MET A 881 14.87 -29.02 7.42
CA MET A 881 14.03 -30.19 7.70
C MET A 881 14.91 -31.41 7.95
N VAL A 882 14.51 -32.22 8.90
CA VAL A 882 15.05 -33.58 9.07
C VAL A 882 13.90 -34.56 8.95
N VAL A 883 14.14 -35.67 8.26
CA VAL A 883 13.18 -36.75 8.09
C VAL A 883 13.82 -38.07 8.51
N VAL A 884 13.01 -39.01 9.00
CA VAL A 884 13.47 -40.36 9.35
C VAL A 884 12.85 -41.34 8.33
N PRO A 885 13.59 -41.85 7.34
CA PRO A 885 13.08 -42.70 6.30
C PRO A 885 12.44 -43.97 6.88
N THR A 886 11.23 -44.28 6.43
CA THR A 886 10.50 -45.52 6.71
C THR A 886 10.39 -46.41 5.47
N ASP A 887 10.74 -45.85 4.29
CA ASP A 887 10.87 -46.56 3.01
C ASP A 887 12.21 -46.13 2.37
N THR A 888 12.69 -46.90 1.40
CA THR A 888 13.92 -46.61 0.64
C THR A 888 13.75 -45.42 -0.31
N HIS A 889 12.53 -45.03 -0.63
CA HIS A 889 12.21 -43.83 -1.42
C HIS A 889 11.46 -42.83 -0.57
N VAL A 890 11.98 -41.60 -0.49
CA VAL A 890 11.39 -40.48 0.28
C VAL A 890 11.02 -39.37 -0.66
N GLU A 891 9.81 -38.85 -0.50
CA GLU A 891 9.31 -37.68 -1.26
C GLU A 891 8.72 -36.67 -0.29
N LEU A 892 9.26 -35.42 -0.34
CA LEU A 892 8.70 -34.24 0.30
C LEU A 892 7.95 -33.44 -0.74
N THR A 893 6.75 -32.97 -0.41
CA THR A 893 5.94 -32.09 -1.28
C THR A 893 5.43 -30.89 -0.51
N TYR A 894 5.51 -29.70 -1.13
CA TYR A 894 4.91 -28.49 -0.58
C TYR A 894 3.44 -28.41 -0.98
N GLY A 895 2.55 -28.56 0.00
CA GLY A 895 1.13 -28.76 -0.22
C GLY A 895 0.23 -27.73 0.46
N ARG A 896 -1.07 -27.78 0.09
CA ARG A 896 -2.11 -26.99 0.75
C ARG A 896 -2.58 -27.71 2.00
N THR A 897 -2.68 -26.97 3.09
CA THR A 897 -3.18 -27.45 4.38
C THR A 897 -4.67 -27.08 4.56
N PRO A 898 -5.34 -27.55 5.63
CA PRO A 898 -6.70 -27.12 5.95
C PRO A 898 -6.88 -25.61 6.06
N VAL A 899 -5.81 -24.85 6.37
CA VAL A 899 -5.81 -23.37 6.46
C VAL A 899 -6.14 -22.73 5.11
N GLU A 900 -5.47 -23.19 4.04
CA GLU A 900 -5.69 -22.69 2.68
C GLU A 900 -7.10 -23.03 2.20
N TYR A 901 -7.56 -24.28 2.39
CA TYR A 901 -8.91 -24.69 1.97
C TYR A 901 -10.02 -23.93 2.71
N ALA A 902 -9.88 -23.68 4.02
CA ALA A 902 -10.82 -22.89 4.80
C ALA A 902 -10.85 -21.43 4.29
N SER A 903 -9.68 -20.87 3.95
CA SER A 903 -9.51 -19.52 3.45
C SER A 903 -10.10 -19.35 2.04
N TYR A 904 -9.96 -20.32 1.15
CA TYR A 904 -10.61 -20.35 -0.16
C TYR A 904 -12.13 -20.42 -0.02
N THR A 905 -12.63 -21.25 0.90
CA THR A 905 -14.06 -21.36 1.20
C THR A 905 -14.61 -20.02 1.70
N ALA A 906 -13.89 -19.36 2.61
CA ALA A 906 -14.26 -18.02 3.10
C ALA A 906 -14.31 -16.99 1.96
N THR A 907 -13.37 -17.06 1.02
CA THR A 907 -13.33 -16.16 -0.15
C THR A 907 -14.53 -16.39 -1.09
N LEU A 908 -14.91 -17.63 -1.33
CA LEU A 908 -16.12 -17.96 -2.10
C LEU A 908 -17.37 -17.38 -1.42
N LEU A 909 -17.49 -17.49 -0.10
CA LEU A 909 -18.56 -16.82 0.68
C LEU A 909 -18.48 -15.29 0.54
N GLY A 910 -17.28 -14.72 0.49
CA GLY A 910 -17.06 -13.31 0.21
C GLY A 910 -17.59 -12.87 -1.16
N ILE A 911 -17.36 -13.66 -2.21
CA ILE A 911 -17.89 -13.42 -3.56
C ILE A 911 -19.42 -13.45 -3.55
N VAL A 912 -20.02 -14.45 -2.91
CA VAL A 912 -21.48 -14.53 -2.74
C VAL A 912 -21.99 -13.31 -1.98
N GLY A 913 -21.32 -12.93 -0.87
CA GLY A 913 -21.62 -11.72 -0.10
C GLY A 913 -21.58 -10.44 -0.94
N LEU A 914 -20.56 -10.29 -1.79
CA LEU A 914 -20.41 -9.16 -2.71
C LEU A 914 -21.59 -9.09 -3.70
N ILE A 915 -21.98 -10.21 -4.29
CA ILE A 915 -23.14 -10.31 -5.20
C ILE A 915 -24.43 -9.92 -4.45
N LEU A 916 -24.62 -10.41 -3.22
CA LEU A 916 -25.78 -10.06 -2.41
C LEU A 916 -25.81 -8.57 -2.06
N LEU A 917 -24.67 -7.96 -1.71
CA LEU A 917 -24.57 -6.51 -1.48
C LEU A 917 -24.85 -5.71 -2.76
N ALA A 918 -24.41 -6.20 -3.92
CA ALA A 918 -24.68 -5.58 -5.22
C ALA A 918 -26.16 -5.63 -5.60
N ARG A 919 -26.85 -6.75 -5.32
CA ARG A 919 -28.29 -6.93 -5.58
C ARG A 919 -29.18 -6.12 -4.64
N ARG A 920 -28.66 -5.72 -3.46
CA ARG A 920 -29.37 -4.87 -2.50
C ARG A 920 -28.70 -3.49 -2.43
N PRO A 921 -28.81 -2.64 -3.45
CA PRO A 921 -27.96 -1.47 -3.63
C PRO A 921 -28.23 -0.33 -2.65
N GLN A 922 -29.42 -0.31 -1.99
CA GLN A 922 -29.80 0.77 -1.09
C GLN A 922 -30.35 0.26 0.23
N MET A 923 -29.83 0.80 1.32
CA MET A 923 -30.37 0.64 2.66
C MET A 923 -31.12 1.92 3.07
N ALA A 924 -32.36 1.76 3.54
CA ALA A 924 -33.11 2.88 4.10
C ALA A 924 -32.57 3.25 5.48
N PHE A 925 -32.21 4.52 5.70
CA PHE A 925 -31.84 5.04 7.01
C PHE A 925 -33.06 5.56 7.76
N SER A 926 -33.29 5.03 8.97
CA SER A 926 -34.36 5.45 9.87
C SER A 926 -34.13 6.91 10.29
N GLY A 927 -35.04 7.82 9.98
CA GLY A 927 -34.98 9.23 10.39
C GLY A 927 -34.73 10.25 9.28
N ARG A 928 -34.39 9.86 8.06
CA ARG A 928 -34.26 10.81 6.92
C ARG A 928 -35.59 11.09 6.20
N GLY A 929 -36.53 10.20 6.27
CA GLY A 929 -37.90 10.42 5.73
C GLY A 929 -38.65 11.56 6.45
N ALA A 930 -38.41 11.72 7.75
CA ALA A 930 -39.03 12.77 8.54
C ALA A 930 -38.43 14.17 8.28
N ARG A 931 -37.13 14.27 8.02
CA ARG A 931 -36.47 15.55 7.70
C ARG A 931 -36.78 16.03 6.28
N ARG A 932 -36.85 15.11 5.28
CA ARG A 932 -37.28 15.51 3.92
C ARG A 932 -38.73 15.93 3.84
N ARG A 933 -39.62 15.36 4.69
CA ARG A 933 -41.01 15.83 4.81
C ARG A 933 -41.08 17.17 5.56
N ALA A 934 -40.23 17.39 6.58
CA ALA A 934 -40.18 18.66 7.32
C ALA A 934 -39.51 19.82 6.54
N ASP A 935 -38.56 19.51 5.63
CA ASP A 935 -37.94 20.50 4.76
C ASP A 935 -38.74 20.69 3.44
N GLY A 936 -39.52 19.71 3.01
CA GLY A 936 -40.47 19.81 1.89
C GLY A 936 -41.76 20.54 2.27
N ASP A 937 -42.14 20.54 3.56
CA ASP A 937 -43.31 21.25 4.07
C ASP A 937 -43.04 22.73 4.44
N ARG A 938 -41.75 23.18 4.31
CA ARG A 938 -41.37 24.57 4.56
C ARG A 938 -41.04 25.39 3.31
N GLY A 939 -41.26 24.82 2.15
CA GLY A 939 -40.89 25.45 0.92
C GLY A 939 -41.78 25.14 -0.26
N ASP A 940 -43.08 25.21 -0.12
CA ASP A 940 -44.01 25.40 -1.23
C ASP A 940 -45.38 25.63 -0.62
N GLY A 941 -45.73 26.90 -0.41
CA GLY A 941 -47.10 27.33 -0.27
C GLY A 941 -47.82 27.21 -1.63
N PRO A 942 -49.09 26.85 -1.65
CA PRO A 942 -49.77 26.68 -2.90
C PRO A 942 -50.04 28.03 -3.56
N ILE A 943 -49.41 28.23 -4.72
CA ILE A 943 -49.91 29.25 -5.67
C ILE A 943 -51.03 28.58 -6.42
N GLY A 944 -52.25 29.15 -6.24
CA GLY A 944 -53.43 28.82 -6.99
C GLY A 944 -53.29 29.22 -8.45
N GLY A 945 -53.96 28.48 -9.28
CA GLY A 945 -54.19 28.78 -10.68
C GLY A 945 -55.35 28.00 -11.17
N ASP A 946 -56.45 28.68 -11.23
CA ASP A 946 -57.71 28.30 -11.94
C ASP A 946 -57.38 27.78 -13.34
N ASP A 947 -58.05 26.70 -13.77
CA ASP A 947 -58.64 26.69 -15.10
C ASP A 947 -59.84 25.76 -15.18
N GLN A 948 -60.84 26.29 -15.86
CA GLN A 948 -62.20 25.82 -16.08
C GLN A 948 -62.28 24.72 -17.12
N GLY A 949 -63.42 24.03 -17.04
CA GLY A 949 -63.97 23.30 -18.20
C GLY A 949 -64.36 21.85 -17.92
N ASP A 950 -65.45 21.67 -17.44
CA ASP A 950 -66.86 21.32 -17.65
C ASP A 950 -67.18 19.94 -18.26
N PRO A 951 -68.36 19.45 -18.14
CA PRO A 951 -68.75 18.35 -17.26
C PRO A 951 -69.36 17.17 -18.03
N THR A 952 -69.75 16.15 -17.37
CA THR A 952 -70.80 15.17 -17.49
C THR A 952 -70.35 13.81 -16.97
N SER A 953 -70.99 13.05 -16.21
CA SER A 953 -72.38 12.84 -15.74
C SER A 953 -72.35 11.65 -14.80
N GLU A 954 -73.28 11.75 -13.82
CA GLU A 954 -74.11 10.71 -13.20
C GLU A 954 -73.42 9.63 -12.38
N ALA A 955 -73.56 9.73 -11.11
CA ALA A 955 -74.58 9.18 -10.19
C ALA A 955 -74.49 7.65 -10.09
N ASP A 956 -74.29 7.12 -8.89
CA ASP A 956 -75.34 6.86 -7.95
C ASP A 956 -74.78 6.40 -6.56
N GLN A 957 -75.51 6.78 -5.57
CA GLN A 957 -75.54 6.56 -4.14
C GLN A 957 -75.56 5.07 -3.71
N ALA A 958 -74.88 4.66 -2.68
CA ALA A 958 -75.52 4.33 -1.41
C ALA A 958 -74.63 3.43 -0.55
N ASP A 959 -74.35 3.87 0.64
CA ASP A 959 -74.10 3.12 1.89
C ASP A 959 -75.46 2.69 2.44
N PRO A 960 -75.65 1.82 3.42
CA PRO A 960 -74.78 1.14 4.33
C PRO A 960 -75.24 -0.29 4.78
N THR A 961 -74.42 -0.88 5.68
CA THR A 961 -74.81 -1.80 6.80
C THR A 961 -75.10 -3.28 6.50
N GLY A 962 -74.58 -4.09 7.42
CA GLY A 962 -75.18 -5.30 7.91
C GLY A 962 -74.29 -6.54 7.91
N GLU A 963 -73.69 -6.74 9.04
CA GLU A 963 -73.71 -7.92 9.95
C GLU A 963 -74.06 -9.30 9.37
N THR A 964 -73.21 -10.21 9.83
CA THR A 964 -73.37 -11.50 10.47
C THR A 964 -73.26 -12.77 9.66
N ASP A 965 -72.52 -13.62 10.34
CA ASP A 965 -72.60 -15.06 10.54
C ASP A 965 -72.52 -16.06 9.39
N GLY A 966 -71.63 -16.94 9.53
CA GLY A 966 -71.88 -18.30 9.94
C GLY A 966 -71.44 -19.43 9.06
N VAL A 967 -70.48 -20.19 9.60
CA VAL A 967 -70.54 -21.66 9.73
C VAL A 967 -70.27 -22.56 8.49
N ASN A 968 -69.24 -23.38 8.69
CA ASN A 968 -69.00 -24.80 8.34
C ASN A 968 -68.91 -25.18 6.84
N GLY A 969 -67.95 -25.97 6.58
CA GLY A 969 -67.87 -27.40 6.58
C GLY A 969 -66.90 -27.94 5.53
N ASP A 970 -65.96 -28.69 6.05
CA ASP A 970 -65.61 -30.04 5.70
C ASP A 970 -65.11 -30.38 4.28
N GLY A 971 -63.98 -31.08 4.31
CA GLY A 971 -63.87 -32.38 3.65
C GLY A 971 -62.73 -32.51 2.61
N GLY A 972 -61.75 -33.27 3.04
CA GLY A 972 -61.19 -34.42 2.26
C GLY A 972 -59.86 -34.16 1.56
N GLU A 973 -58.79 -34.62 2.16
CA GLU A 973 -58.07 -35.90 1.83
C GLU A 973 -57.83 -36.06 0.32
N ALA A 974 -56.68 -36.29 -0.20
CA ALA A 974 -55.68 -37.28 0.06
C ALA A 974 -54.56 -37.17 -0.97
N ASP A 975 -53.40 -37.42 -0.50
CA ASP A 975 -52.35 -38.39 -0.96
C ASP A 975 -51.49 -38.20 -2.20
N GLN A 976 -50.23 -38.35 -1.93
CA GLN A 976 -49.17 -39.15 -2.60
C GLN A 976 -48.64 -38.58 -3.93
N GLU A 977 -47.41 -38.58 -4.28
CA GLU A 977 -46.17 -39.28 -3.88
C GLU A 977 -45.02 -38.58 -4.62
N ALA A 978 -43.84 -38.57 -4.05
CA ALA A 978 -42.56 -38.46 -4.73
C ALA A 978 -42.24 -39.80 -5.45
N PRO A 979 -41.15 -40.04 -6.16
CA PRO A 979 -39.88 -39.33 -6.29
C PRO A 979 -39.31 -39.31 -7.73
N ASP A 980 -38.26 -38.55 -7.99
CA ASP A 980 -36.88 -38.98 -8.31
C ASP A 980 -35.94 -37.77 -8.37
#